data_ed93b811003828abe10a1778f36deaa7
#
_entry.id   ed93b811003828abe10a1778f36deaa7
#
_cell.length_a   1.000
_cell.length_b   1.000
_cell.length_c   1.000
_cell.angle_alpha   90.00
_cell.angle_beta   90.00
_cell.angle_gamma   90.00
#
_symmetry.space_group_name_H-M   'P 1'
#
loop_
_entity.id
_entity.type
_entity.pdbx_description
1 polymer ?
#
loop_
_entity_poly.entity_id
_entity_poly.type
_entity_poly.pdbx_seq_one_letter_code
_entity_poly.pdbx_strand_id
1 'polypeptide(L)'
;MKHLLRGLFIAVLFICCNFQLVLAQPMQELPVDKNVRIGKLDNGLTYYIRHNALPEKRVEFYIAQKVGSILEEPQQRGLAHFLEHMAFNGTKNFPGDETGLGIIPWCETKGIKFGTNLNAYTSVDQTVYNISNVPTENINVVDSCLLILHDWSSAIDLADKEIDKERGVIREEWRSRNSGMLRIMTNAQPTMYPDSKYSDCMPIGSIDVINNFPYQDIRDYYAKWYRPDLQGIVIVGDINVDEIEAKLKKVFADVKAPVNPAERIYYPVADNQEPLIYIGTDKEVKNPSVNIFFKQDATPDSLKNTIAYYATNYMVSMAMNMLNNRLNELRQTANPPFTSAGAEYGEYFLAKTKEAFSISASSKIDGIDLATKTILEEAERARRFGFTPTEYDRARANYLQAVESAYNEREKTKSGSYVNEYVNNFLDKEPIPGIEVEYTLLNKLAPNIPVEAVNQIMQQLITDNNQVVLLAGPEKEGVKYPTKEEIAALLKQMKSFDLKPYEDKVSNEPLISEELKGGKIVSEKAGDIYGTTKLVLSNGVTVYVKPTDFKADQIVMKGVSFGGTSIFPNEEIINIAQLNGVALVGGIGNFSKVDLGKALAGKRANVAAGIGNTTETVSGSCAPKDFETMMQLTYLTFTSPRKDNEAFESYKNRLKAELQNADANPMTAFSDTITSVLYGHHPRAIRMKEYMVDQINYDRILEMYKDRYKDASDFTFYLVGNVDLATMKPLIAKYLGSLPSINRKETFKDNHMDIRKGQIKNVFAKAQETPMATIMFLYSGSCKYDLRNNVLLSFLDQALDLVYTAEIREKEGGTYGVSCNGSLGKYPKEELVLQIVFQTDPAKKDHLSAIVVEQLHKMAKEGPSAEHMQKIREYMLKKYKDAQKENGYWLNNMDEYFYTGIDNTKDYEKLVNSITAKEVQDFLAKLLKQNNEIQVIMTVPEENK
;
A
#
# COMPACT_ATOMS: atom_id res chain seq x y z
N MET A 1 -36.71 6.55 13.14
CA MET A 1 -36.46 7.23 11.86
C MET A 1 -36.68 8.75 11.90
N LYS A 2 -37.78 9.32 12.38
CA LYS A 2 -37.96 10.78 12.46
C LYS A 2 -37.19 11.49 13.60
N HIS A 3 -36.69 10.79 14.58
CA HIS A 3 -36.03 11.39 15.75
C HIS A 3 -34.49 11.44 15.67
N LEU A 4 -33.81 10.53 14.97
CA LEU A 4 -32.34 10.56 14.77
C LEU A 4 -31.93 11.53 13.64
N LEU A 5 -32.65 11.55 12.53
CA LEU A 5 -32.50 12.59 11.51
C LEU A 5 -32.72 14.00 12.07
N ARG A 6 -33.63 14.15 13.06
CA ARG A 6 -33.78 15.40 13.82
C ARG A 6 -32.59 15.68 14.72
N GLY A 7 -31.90 14.69 15.27
CA GLY A 7 -30.74 14.88 16.14
C GLY A 7 -29.52 15.42 15.39
N LEU A 8 -29.11 14.80 14.29
CA LEU A 8 -28.01 15.30 13.43
C LEU A 8 -28.38 16.65 12.80
N PHE A 9 -29.61 16.77 12.30
CA PHE A 9 -30.12 18.03 11.75
C PHE A 9 -30.30 19.13 12.81
N ILE A 10 -30.69 18.81 14.03
CA ILE A 10 -30.83 19.76 15.14
C ILE A 10 -29.47 20.17 15.69
N ALA A 11 -28.47 19.28 15.76
CA ALA A 11 -27.09 19.65 16.16
C ALA A 11 -26.47 20.63 15.17
N VAL A 12 -26.59 20.36 13.86
CA VAL A 12 -26.19 21.31 12.82
C VAL A 12 -27.01 22.60 12.85
N LEU A 13 -28.30 22.54 13.12
CA LEU A 13 -29.18 23.73 13.27
C LEU A 13 -28.91 24.51 14.57
N PHE A 14 -28.53 23.87 15.69
CA PHE A 14 -28.18 24.59 16.95
C PHE A 14 -26.81 25.26 16.83
N ILE A 15 -25.88 24.69 16.09
CA ILE A 15 -24.61 25.34 15.70
C ILE A 15 -24.91 26.52 14.78
N CYS A 16 -25.90 26.43 13.88
CA CYS A 16 -26.33 27.49 12.97
C CYS A 16 -26.96 28.70 13.69
N CYS A 17 -27.62 28.53 14.83
CA CYS A 17 -28.26 29.64 15.54
C CYS A 17 -27.26 30.60 16.20
N ASN A 18 -26.03 30.17 16.46
CA ASN A 18 -24.94 31.03 16.96
C ASN A 18 -23.94 31.51 15.86
N PHE A 19 -24.07 31.02 14.64
CA PHE A 19 -23.18 31.29 13.50
C PHE A 19 -23.96 31.86 12.32
N GLN A 20 -24.44 33.08 12.43
CA GLN A 20 -25.32 33.69 11.41
C GLN A 20 -24.68 34.02 10.07
N LEU A 21 -23.44 33.68 9.77
CA LEU A 21 -22.77 34.15 8.53
C LEU A 21 -22.22 33.07 7.58
N VAL A 22 -22.04 31.81 8.00
CA VAL A 22 -21.42 30.80 7.14
C VAL A 22 -22.37 29.63 6.82
N LEU A 23 -23.33 29.32 7.69
CA LEU A 23 -24.24 28.19 7.54
C LEU A 23 -25.70 28.58 7.22
N ALA A 24 -25.90 29.74 6.62
CA ALA A 24 -27.26 30.17 6.21
C ALA A 24 -27.92 29.26 5.13
N GLN A 25 -27.18 28.27 4.56
CA GLN A 25 -27.69 27.32 3.58
C GLN A 25 -27.06 25.92 3.79
N PRO A 26 -27.42 25.17 4.86
CA PRO A 26 -26.84 23.83 5.12
C PRO A 26 -27.19 22.79 4.04
N MET A 27 -28.21 23.06 3.22
CA MET A 27 -28.63 22.22 2.09
C MET A 27 -28.05 22.69 0.75
N GLN A 28 -27.10 23.65 0.76
CA GLN A 28 -26.46 24.06 -0.49
C GLN A 28 -25.64 22.91 -1.05
N GLU A 29 -25.92 22.56 -2.30
CA GLU A 29 -25.18 21.55 -3.03
C GLU A 29 -23.77 22.03 -3.37
N LEU A 30 -22.83 21.10 -3.35
CA LEU A 30 -21.48 21.30 -3.88
C LEU A 30 -21.55 21.32 -5.41
N PRO A 31 -20.80 22.19 -6.07
CA PRO A 31 -20.68 22.10 -7.52
C PRO A 31 -19.95 20.81 -7.92
N VAL A 32 -20.24 20.33 -9.12
CA VAL A 32 -19.46 19.29 -9.77
C VAL A 32 -18.23 19.93 -10.42
N ASP A 33 -17.08 19.24 -10.43
CA ASP A 33 -15.87 19.71 -11.13
C ASP A 33 -16.19 20.05 -12.59
N LYS A 34 -15.96 21.29 -12.97
CA LYS A 34 -16.21 21.81 -14.33
C LYS A 34 -15.39 21.12 -15.42
N ASN A 35 -14.32 20.42 -15.04
CA ASN A 35 -13.39 19.78 -15.97
C ASN A 35 -13.83 18.34 -16.33
N VAL A 36 -14.82 17.77 -15.66
CA VAL A 36 -15.37 16.45 -16.00
C VAL A 36 -16.69 16.60 -16.75
N ARG A 37 -16.81 15.87 -17.84
CA ARG A 37 -18.09 15.72 -18.58
C ARG A 37 -18.75 14.45 -18.08
N ILE A 38 -19.91 14.61 -17.45
CA ILE A 38 -20.75 13.49 -16.99
C ILE A 38 -21.95 13.40 -17.92
N GLY A 39 -22.27 12.19 -18.37
CA GLY A 39 -23.44 11.94 -19.20
C GLY A 39 -24.04 10.56 -18.93
N LYS A 40 -25.21 10.35 -19.50
CA LYS A 40 -25.92 9.08 -19.43
C LYS A 40 -26.44 8.72 -20.82
N LEU A 41 -26.19 7.49 -21.25
CA LEU A 41 -26.72 6.98 -22.52
C LEU A 41 -28.20 6.59 -22.36
N ASP A 42 -28.94 6.48 -23.49
CA ASP A 42 -30.33 6.10 -23.48
C ASP A 42 -30.58 4.71 -22.87
N ASN A 43 -29.58 3.82 -22.91
CA ASN A 43 -29.64 2.50 -22.30
C ASN A 43 -29.40 2.50 -20.77
N GLY A 44 -29.09 3.64 -20.17
CA GLY A 44 -28.90 3.79 -18.75
C GLY A 44 -27.42 3.86 -18.30
N LEU A 45 -26.45 3.57 -19.19
CA LEU A 45 -25.02 3.60 -18.87
C LEU A 45 -24.56 5.04 -18.58
N THR A 46 -23.86 5.22 -17.45
CA THR A 46 -23.29 6.50 -17.04
C THR A 46 -21.85 6.60 -17.53
N TYR A 47 -21.39 7.81 -17.90
CA TYR A 47 -19.98 8.01 -18.26
C TYR A 47 -19.42 9.31 -17.70
N TYR A 48 -18.12 9.29 -17.42
CA TYR A 48 -17.28 10.39 -16.97
C TYR A 48 -16.11 10.51 -17.94
N ILE A 49 -15.92 11.68 -18.54
CA ILE A 49 -14.80 11.94 -19.45
C ILE A 49 -14.11 13.23 -19.03
N ARG A 50 -12.80 13.18 -18.83
CA ARG A 50 -11.99 14.33 -18.46
C ARG A 50 -10.71 14.40 -19.29
N HIS A 51 -10.41 15.58 -19.82
CA HIS A 51 -9.06 15.87 -20.32
C HIS A 51 -8.12 16.11 -19.13
N ASN A 52 -6.99 15.42 -19.12
CA ASN A 52 -5.88 15.66 -18.21
C ASN A 52 -4.56 15.36 -18.92
N ALA A 53 -3.68 16.37 -19.00
CA ALA A 53 -2.45 16.26 -19.79
C ALA A 53 -1.35 15.39 -19.15
N LEU A 54 -1.56 14.85 -17.94
CA LEU A 54 -0.56 14.06 -17.23
C LEU A 54 -1.05 12.67 -16.82
N PRO A 55 -0.27 11.64 -17.14
CA PRO A 55 0.94 11.64 -17.99
C PRO A 55 0.61 12.02 -19.43
N GLU A 56 1.52 12.76 -20.09
CA GLU A 56 1.34 13.14 -21.50
C GLU A 56 1.14 11.92 -22.39
N LYS A 57 0.23 12.05 -23.35
CA LYS A 57 -0.07 10.99 -24.33
C LYS A 57 -0.51 9.67 -23.67
N ARG A 58 -1.20 9.77 -22.52
CA ARG A 58 -1.74 8.62 -21.79
C ARG A 58 -3.19 8.85 -21.41
N VAL A 59 -3.94 7.74 -21.35
CA VAL A 59 -5.34 7.74 -20.92
C VAL A 59 -5.65 6.51 -20.06
N GLU A 60 -6.54 6.69 -19.11
CA GLU A 60 -7.11 5.68 -18.22
C GLU A 60 -8.51 5.30 -18.71
N PHE A 61 -8.81 4.00 -18.79
CA PHE A 61 -10.12 3.44 -19.11
C PHE A 61 -10.59 2.54 -17.99
N TYR A 62 -11.74 2.88 -17.42
CA TYR A 62 -12.35 2.10 -16.34
C TYR A 62 -13.81 1.84 -16.64
N ILE A 63 -14.30 0.65 -16.26
CA ILE A 63 -15.72 0.36 -16.14
C ILE A 63 -15.99 -0.14 -14.73
N ALA A 64 -16.81 0.61 -14.00
CA ALA A 64 -17.27 0.29 -12.66
C ALA A 64 -18.70 -0.26 -12.72
N GLN A 65 -18.95 -1.33 -11.97
CA GLN A 65 -20.25 -1.99 -11.93
C GLN A 65 -20.75 -2.03 -10.49
N LYS A 66 -22.02 -1.65 -10.26
CA LYS A 66 -22.72 -1.80 -8.97
C LYS A 66 -23.15 -3.25 -8.75
N VAL A 67 -22.26 -4.18 -9.03
CA VAL A 67 -22.46 -5.63 -9.05
C VAL A 67 -21.30 -6.31 -8.34
N GLY A 68 -21.60 -7.12 -7.32
CA GLY A 68 -20.61 -7.85 -6.53
C GLY A 68 -21.23 -9.08 -5.87
N SER A 69 -20.49 -9.72 -4.98
CA SER A 69 -20.87 -11.00 -4.38
C SER A 69 -22.16 -10.98 -3.56
N ILE A 70 -22.59 -9.80 -3.08
CA ILE A 70 -23.87 -9.64 -2.36
C ILE A 70 -25.09 -10.01 -3.21
N LEU A 71 -24.97 -10.00 -4.55
CA LEU A 71 -26.04 -10.30 -5.48
C LEU A 71 -26.13 -11.78 -5.86
N GLU A 72 -25.20 -12.59 -5.40
CA GLU A 72 -25.15 -14.03 -5.64
C GLU A 72 -26.29 -14.75 -4.92
N GLU A 73 -26.88 -15.74 -5.58
CA GLU A 73 -27.74 -16.73 -4.93
C GLU A 73 -26.86 -17.80 -4.20
N PRO A 74 -27.38 -18.60 -3.27
CA PRO A 74 -26.58 -19.57 -2.53
C PRO A 74 -25.74 -20.50 -3.41
N GLN A 75 -26.30 -20.96 -4.55
CA GLN A 75 -25.59 -21.80 -5.53
C GLN A 75 -24.58 -21.03 -6.40
N GLN A 76 -24.52 -19.70 -6.29
CA GLN A 76 -23.64 -18.82 -7.06
C GLN A 76 -22.51 -18.25 -6.23
N ARG A 77 -22.28 -18.72 -5.00
CA ARG A 77 -21.28 -18.20 -4.08
C ARG A 77 -19.85 -18.26 -4.65
N GLY A 78 -19.31 -17.08 -5.01
CA GLY A 78 -18.00 -16.88 -5.64
C GLY A 78 -18.08 -16.59 -7.14
N LEU A 79 -19.27 -16.61 -7.76
CA LEU A 79 -19.40 -16.43 -9.21
C LEU A 79 -19.23 -14.97 -9.65
N ALA A 80 -19.43 -13.98 -8.78
CA ALA A 80 -19.10 -12.59 -9.08
C ALA A 80 -17.59 -12.41 -9.35
N HIS A 81 -16.77 -13.00 -8.48
CA HIS A 81 -15.31 -13.01 -8.63
C HIS A 81 -14.87 -13.92 -9.79
N PHE A 82 -15.49 -15.07 -9.95
CA PHE A 82 -15.21 -15.96 -11.07
C PHE A 82 -15.49 -15.28 -12.42
N LEU A 83 -16.57 -14.51 -12.51
CA LEU A 83 -16.93 -13.74 -13.71
C LEU A 83 -15.91 -12.65 -14.01
N GLU A 84 -15.32 -12.04 -12.98
CA GLU A 84 -14.22 -11.09 -13.16
C GLU A 84 -13.05 -11.74 -13.90
N HIS A 85 -12.65 -12.94 -13.52
CA HIS A 85 -11.59 -13.70 -14.21
C HIS A 85 -12.00 -14.03 -15.65
N MET A 86 -13.23 -14.47 -15.87
CA MET A 86 -13.73 -14.81 -17.21
C MET A 86 -13.70 -13.63 -18.17
N ALA A 87 -13.76 -12.40 -17.69
CA ALA A 87 -13.67 -11.20 -18.51
C ALA A 87 -12.31 -11.04 -19.22
N PHE A 88 -11.28 -11.75 -18.78
CA PHE A 88 -9.95 -11.78 -19.41
C PHE A 88 -9.76 -13.01 -20.31
N ASN A 89 -10.56 -14.07 -20.16
CA ASN A 89 -10.40 -15.35 -20.86
C ASN A 89 -11.03 -15.37 -22.25
N GLY A 90 -11.93 -14.45 -22.54
CA GLY A 90 -12.51 -14.32 -23.87
C GLY A 90 -13.72 -13.40 -23.89
N THR A 91 -13.81 -12.63 -24.98
CA THR A 91 -14.97 -11.78 -25.26
C THR A 91 -15.28 -11.84 -26.75
N LYS A 92 -16.44 -11.31 -27.14
CA LYS A 92 -16.91 -11.32 -28.53
C LYS A 92 -15.87 -10.80 -29.54
N ASN A 93 -15.18 -9.71 -29.22
CA ASN A 93 -14.21 -9.10 -30.13
C ASN A 93 -12.76 -9.51 -29.82
N PHE A 94 -12.53 -10.14 -28.68
CA PHE A 94 -11.23 -10.67 -28.23
C PHE A 94 -11.44 -12.12 -27.73
N PRO A 95 -11.59 -13.09 -28.67
CA PRO A 95 -12.10 -14.43 -28.34
C PRO A 95 -11.13 -15.34 -27.57
N GLY A 96 -9.92 -14.88 -27.25
CA GLY A 96 -9.01 -15.61 -26.36
C GLY A 96 -7.93 -16.44 -27.10
N ASP A 97 -7.34 -17.37 -26.34
CA ASP A 97 -6.04 -17.98 -26.67
C ASP A 97 -5.98 -18.79 -27.98
N GLU A 98 -7.04 -19.47 -28.39
CA GLU A 98 -7.02 -20.33 -29.58
C GLU A 98 -6.80 -19.52 -30.87
N THR A 99 -7.10 -18.22 -30.83
CA THR A 99 -6.94 -17.32 -31.99
C THR A 99 -5.74 -16.39 -31.86
N GLY A 100 -5.09 -16.31 -30.68
CA GLY A 100 -4.08 -15.32 -30.34
C GLY A 100 -4.60 -13.88 -30.23
N LEU A 101 -5.93 -13.70 -30.21
CA LEU A 101 -6.62 -12.39 -30.20
C LEU A 101 -7.23 -12.06 -28.84
N GLY A 102 -6.68 -12.57 -27.75
CA GLY A 102 -7.14 -12.29 -26.37
C GLY A 102 -6.81 -10.87 -25.91
N ILE A 103 -7.57 -10.38 -24.91
CA ILE A 103 -7.37 -9.04 -24.32
C ILE A 103 -5.95 -8.91 -23.75
N ILE A 104 -5.49 -9.88 -22.96
CA ILE A 104 -4.15 -9.85 -22.33
C ILE A 104 -3.05 -9.79 -23.37
N PRO A 105 -2.93 -10.75 -24.33
CA PRO A 105 -1.87 -10.70 -25.32
C PRO A 105 -1.92 -9.41 -26.16
N TRP A 106 -3.12 -8.95 -26.53
CA TRP A 106 -3.25 -7.71 -27.27
C TRP A 106 -2.72 -6.49 -26.47
N CYS A 107 -3.13 -6.34 -25.20
CA CYS A 107 -2.66 -5.26 -24.33
C CYS A 107 -1.15 -5.26 -24.16
N GLU A 108 -0.55 -6.42 -23.95
CA GLU A 108 0.89 -6.55 -23.76
C GLU A 108 1.69 -6.13 -25.00
N THR A 109 1.17 -6.35 -26.22
CA THR A 109 1.80 -5.84 -27.46
C THR A 109 1.80 -4.30 -27.53
N LYS A 110 1.03 -3.60 -26.67
CA LYS A 110 0.98 -2.13 -26.55
C LYS A 110 1.70 -1.61 -25.30
N GLY A 111 2.49 -2.48 -24.65
CA GLY A 111 3.16 -2.13 -23.38
C GLY A 111 2.21 -1.95 -22.20
N ILE A 112 1.01 -2.51 -22.27
CA ILE A 112 -0.01 -2.54 -21.21
C ILE A 112 0.10 -3.89 -20.53
N LYS A 113 0.82 -3.95 -19.39
CA LYS A 113 1.13 -5.21 -18.69
C LYS A 113 -0.04 -5.66 -17.84
N PHE A 114 -0.42 -6.95 -17.94
CA PHE A 114 -1.40 -7.58 -17.07
C PHE A 114 -0.93 -7.58 -15.61
N GLY A 115 -1.86 -7.39 -14.68
CA GLY A 115 -1.60 -7.25 -13.24
C GLY A 115 -1.04 -5.89 -12.83
N THR A 116 -0.60 -5.04 -13.79
CA THR A 116 -0.05 -3.70 -13.51
C THR A 116 -0.89 -2.59 -14.15
N ASN A 117 -1.15 -2.69 -15.44
CA ASN A 117 -1.91 -1.69 -16.20
C ASN A 117 -3.29 -2.21 -16.60
N LEU A 118 -3.43 -3.51 -16.80
CA LEU A 118 -4.66 -4.22 -17.07
C LEU A 118 -5.00 -5.03 -15.83
N ASN A 119 -6.12 -4.72 -15.16
CA ASN A 119 -6.50 -5.37 -13.91
C ASN A 119 -8.02 -5.28 -13.67
N ALA A 120 -8.49 -5.97 -12.63
CA ALA A 120 -9.83 -5.85 -12.11
C ALA A 120 -9.85 -6.17 -10.62
N TYR A 121 -10.96 -5.88 -9.97
CA TYR A 121 -11.26 -6.36 -8.62
C TYR A 121 -12.75 -6.52 -8.40
N THR A 122 -13.12 -7.51 -7.62
CA THR A 122 -14.48 -7.76 -7.14
C THR A 122 -14.55 -7.58 -5.64
N SER A 123 -15.55 -6.82 -5.19
CA SER A 123 -15.88 -6.72 -3.78
C SER A 123 -17.32 -7.16 -3.52
N VAL A 124 -17.82 -6.92 -2.31
CA VAL A 124 -19.17 -7.32 -1.92
C VAL A 124 -20.22 -6.62 -2.80
N ASP A 125 -20.07 -5.33 -3.05
CA ASP A 125 -21.09 -4.51 -3.72
C ASP A 125 -20.72 -4.06 -5.14
N GLN A 126 -19.50 -4.30 -5.59
CA GLN A 126 -18.99 -3.74 -6.84
C GLN A 126 -17.92 -4.62 -7.51
N THR A 127 -17.80 -4.44 -8.84
CA THR A 127 -16.72 -4.98 -9.66
C THR A 127 -16.19 -3.86 -10.56
N VAL A 128 -14.87 -3.69 -10.63
CA VAL A 128 -14.24 -2.66 -11.45
C VAL A 128 -13.14 -3.26 -12.31
N TYR A 129 -13.16 -2.96 -13.60
CA TYR A 129 -12.13 -3.34 -14.57
C TYR A 129 -11.40 -2.10 -15.05
N ASN A 130 -10.10 -2.23 -15.33
CA ASN A 130 -9.32 -1.10 -15.80
C ASN A 130 -8.28 -1.47 -16.86
N ILE A 131 -8.02 -0.49 -17.75
CA ILE A 131 -6.87 -0.44 -18.66
C ILE A 131 -6.19 0.90 -18.40
N SER A 132 -5.06 0.88 -17.72
CA SER A 132 -4.38 2.06 -17.22
C SER A 132 -3.15 2.42 -18.05
N ASN A 133 -2.84 3.72 -18.09
CA ASN A 133 -1.64 4.24 -18.73
C ASN A 133 -1.54 3.86 -20.22
N VAL A 134 -2.67 3.92 -20.94
CA VAL A 134 -2.80 3.56 -22.35
C VAL A 134 -2.18 4.63 -23.23
N PRO A 135 -1.31 4.31 -24.24
CA PRO A 135 -0.76 5.31 -25.14
C PRO A 135 -1.84 5.87 -26.11
N THR A 136 -1.90 7.21 -26.22
CA THR A 136 -2.87 7.91 -27.09
C THR A 136 -2.31 8.28 -28.46
N GLU A 137 -1.03 8.04 -28.71
CA GLU A 137 -0.35 8.37 -29.99
C GLU A 137 -0.92 7.58 -31.18
N ASN A 138 -1.49 6.41 -30.92
CA ASN A 138 -2.18 5.61 -31.92
C ASN A 138 -3.67 5.51 -31.55
N ILE A 139 -4.50 6.21 -32.30
CA ILE A 139 -5.96 6.24 -32.05
C ILE A 139 -6.62 4.86 -32.12
N ASN A 140 -6.07 3.91 -32.89
CA ASN A 140 -6.60 2.54 -32.95
C ASN A 140 -6.44 1.82 -31.62
N VAL A 141 -5.42 2.17 -30.80
CA VAL A 141 -5.27 1.60 -29.45
C VAL A 141 -6.38 2.12 -28.54
N VAL A 142 -6.70 3.40 -28.60
CA VAL A 142 -7.81 4.04 -27.86
C VAL A 142 -9.14 3.42 -28.27
N ASP A 143 -9.37 3.23 -29.57
CA ASP A 143 -10.60 2.62 -30.10
C ASP A 143 -10.75 1.15 -29.65
N SER A 144 -9.65 0.40 -29.62
CA SER A 144 -9.66 -0.97 -29.11
C SER A 144 -9.93 -1.02 -27.61
N CYS A 145 -9.40 -0.10 -26.82
CA CYS A 145 -9.71 -0.02 -25.39
C CYS A 145 -11.20 0.30 -25.14
N LEU A 146 -11.79 1.18 -25.94
CA LEU A 146 -13.24 1.42 -25.87
C LEU A 146 -14.04 0.15 -26.22
N LEU A 147 -13.57 -0.63 -27.21
CA LEU A 147 -14.16 -1.91 -27.57
C LEU A 147 -14.01 -2.97 -26.45
N ILE A 148 -12.90 -2.98 -25.74
CA ILE A 148 -12.74 -3.85 -24.56
C ILE A 148 -13.72 -3.46 -23.46
N LEU A 149 -13.90 -2.14 -23.16
CA LEU A 149 -14.92 -1.71 -22.20
C LEU A 149 -16.35 -2.13 -22.63
N HIS A 150 -16.66 -2.05 -23.93
CA HIS A 150 -17.92 -2.53 -24.48
C HIS A 150 -18.11 -4.03 -24.23
N ASP A 151 -17.09 -4.82 -24.51
CA ASP A 151 -17.14 -6.26 -24.33
C ASP A 151 -17.26 -6.64 -22.85
N TRP A 152 -16.55 -5.98 -21.96
CA TRP A 152 -16.72 -6.14 -20.51
C TRP A 152 -18.12 -5.73 -20.02
N SER A 153 -18.73 -4.77 -20.69
CA SER A 153 -20.09 -4.35 -20.36
C SER A 153 -21.15 -5.42 -20.67
N SER A 154 -21.04 -6.10 -21.83
CA SER A 154 -22.17 -6.88 -22.34
C SER A 154 -21.83 -8.05 -23.27
N ALA A 155 -20.54 -8.38 -23.45
CA ALA A 155 -20.12 -9.35 -24.45
C ALA A 155 -18.96 -10.27 -23.97
N ILE A 156 -18.93 -10.59 -22.67
CA ILE A 156 -18.03 -11.60 -22.10
C ILE A 156 -18.45 -12.97 -22.60
N ASP A 157 -17.50 -13.78 -23.10
CA ASP A 157 -17.72 -15.16 -23.51
C ASP A 157 -17.53 -16.08 -22.30
N LEU A 158 -18.57 -16.87 -22.01
CA LEU A 158 -18.55 -17.84 -20.91
C LEU A 158 -18.50 -19.25 -21.48
N ALA A 159 -17.46 -19.55 -22.26
CA ALA A 159 -17.23 -20.87 -22.83
C ALA A 159 -16.96 -21.92 -21.76
N ASP A 160 -17.62 -23.09 -21.84
CA ASP A 160 -17.51 -24.17 -20.85
C ASP A 160 -16.06 -24.56 -20.58
N LYS A 161 -15.25 -24.67 -21.63
CA LYS A 161 -13.84 -25.03 -21.55
C LYS A 161 -13.03 -24.05 -20.73
N GLU A 162 -13.26 -22.74 -20.91
CA GLU A 162 -12.54 -21.70 -20.18
C GLU A 162 -13.01 -21.62 -18.72
N ILE A 163 -14.31 -21.86 -18.45
CA ILE A 163 -14.83 -21.98 -17.09
C ILE A 163 -14.11 -23.14 -16.35
N ASP A 164 -14.03 -24.33 -16.97
CA ASP A 164 -13.38 -25.48 -16.32
C ASP A 164 -11.88 -25.25 -16.06
N LYS A 165 -11.20 -24.58 -16.97
CA LYS A 165 -9.80 -24.17 -16.81
C LYS A 165 -9.65 -23.20 -15.63
N GLU A 166 -10.50 -22.20 -15.53
CA GLU A 166 -10.42 -21.16 -14.51
C GLU A 166 -10.75 -21.65 -13.09
N ARG A 167 -11.54 -22.74 -12.95
CA ARG A 167 -11.80 -23.38 -11.64
C ARG A 167 -10.49 -23.72 -10.91
N GLY A 168 -9.47 -24.16 -11.65
CA GLY A 168 -8.15 -24.46 -11.08
C GLY A 168 -7.47 -23.23 -10.50
N VAL A 169 -7.46 -22.14 -11.24
CA VAL A 169 -6.83 -20.86 -10.86
C VAL A 169 -7.53 -20.27 -9.62
N ILE A 170 -8.86 -20.19 -9.64
CA ILE A 170 -9.66 -19.66 -8.51
C ILE A 170 -9.46 -20.51 -7.25
N ARG A 171 -9.39 -21.86 -7.40
CA ARG A 171 -9.12 -22.75 -6.26
C ARG A 171 -7.76 -22.50 -5.62
N GLU A 172 -6.71 -22.31 -6.44
CA GLU A 172 -5.38 -22.02 -5.90
C GLU A 172 -5.32 -20.60 -5.29
N GLU A 173 -6.07 -19.64 -5.83
CA GLU A 173 -6.25 -18.33 -5.21
C GLU A 173 -6.93 -18.43 -3.85
N TRP A 174 -8.06 -19.16 -3.78
CA TRP A 174 -8.73 -19.43 -2.51
C TRP A 174 -7.77 -20.05 -1.49
N ARG A 175 -6.98 -21.04 -1.92
CA ARG A 175 -5.98 -21.70 -1.09
C ARG A 175 -4.96 -20.73 -0.51
N SER A 176 -4.42 -19.85 -1.36
CA SER A 176 -3.38 -18.90 -0.98
C SER A 176 -3.90 -17.77 -0.07
N ARG A 177 -5.17 -17.41 -0.20
CA ARG A 177 -5.82 -16.35 0.60
C ARG A 177 -6.43 -16.86 1.90
N ASN A 178 -6.70 -18.14 2.06
CA ASN A 178 -7.40 -18.71 3.21
C ASN A 178 -6.53 -18.75 4.49
N SER A 179 -6.17 -17.56 4.98
CA SER A 179 -5.40 -17.35 6.21
C SER A 179 -6.27 -17.51 7.46
N GLY A 180 -5.62 -17.73 8.62
CA GLY A 180 -6.33 -17.84 9.91
C GLY A 180 -7.25 -16.64 10.21
N MET A 181 -6.80 -15.43 9.88
CA MET A 181 -7.63 -14.24 10.08
C MET A 181 -8.84 -14.23 9.14
N LEU A 182 -8.68 -14.62 7.87
CA LEU A 182 -9.82 -14.69 6.94
C LEU A 182 -10.85 -15.73 7.39
N ARG A 183 -10.41 -16.87 7.88
CA ARG A 183 -11.32 -17.90 8.44
C ARG A 183 -12.12 -17.36 9.62
N ILE A 184 -11.45 -16.67 10.57
CA ILE A 184 -12.12 -16.01 11.69
C ILE A 184 -13.14 -14.98 11.22
N MET A 185 -12.76 -14.11 10.28
CA MET A 185 -13.64 -13.07 9.74
C MET A 185 -14.86 -13.66 9.02
N THR A 186 -14.67 -14.70 8.22
CA THR A 186 -15.78 -15.39 7.54
C THR A 186 -16.73 -16.02 8.56
N ASN A 187 -16.20 -16.68 9.58
CA ASN A 187 -17.00 -17.30 10.64
C ASN A 187 -17.71 -16.27 11.55
N ALA A 188 -17.21 -15.03 11.61
CA ALA A 188 -17.80 -13.95 12.36
C ALA A 188 -19.04 -13.33 11.68
N GLN A 189 -19.12 -13.40 10.34
CA GLN A 189 -20.18 -12.72 9.58
C GLN A 189 -21.61 -13.02 10.05
N PRO A 190 -22.01 -14.25 10.34
CA PRO A 190 -23.37 -14.53 10.83
C PRO A 190 -23.69 -13.82 12.17
N THR A 191 -22.67 -13.62 13.02
CA THR A 191 -22.84 -12.88 14.29
C THR A 191 -22.87 -11.37 14.05
N MET A 192 -22.05 -10.86 13.13
CA MET A 192 -21.95 -9.43 12.82
C MET A 192 -23.17 -8.92 12.04
N TYR A 193 -23.76 -9.77 11.21
CA TYR A 193 -24.86 -9.44 10.29
C TYR A 193 -26.04 -10.39 10.44
N PRO A 194 -26.65 -10.51 11.63
CA PRO A 194 -27.79 -11.41 11.81
C PRO A 194 -28.92 -11.00 10.86
N ASP A 195 -29.54 -12.00 10.23
CA ASP A 195 -30.67 -11.84 9.32
C ASP A 195 -30.41 -10.96 8.08
N SER A 196 -29.14 -10.68 7.77
CA SER A 196 -28.75 -9.93 6.58
C SER A 196 -27.99 -10.81 5.59
N LYS A 197 -28.05 -10.50 4.31
CA LYS A 197 -27.28 -11.17 3.28
C LYS A 197 -25.77 -10.98 3.45
N TYR A 198 -25.33 -9.94 4.15
CA TYR A 198 -23.92 -9.74 4.52
C TYR A 198 -23.36 -10.83 5.44
N SER A 199 -24.23 -11.68 6.02
CA SER A 199 -23.80 -12.83 6.84
C SER A 199 -23.05 -13.90 6.06
N ASP A 200 -23.16 -13.91 4.71
CA ASP A 200 -22.51 -14.89 3.85
C ASP A 200 -22.33 -14.33 2.43
N CYS A 201 -21.36 -13.42 2.26
CA CYS A 201 -21.16 -12.69 1.01
C CYS A 201 -19.69 -12.46 0.62
N MET A 202 -18.72 -13.20 1.20
CA MET A 202 -17.32 -13.02 0.85
C MET A 202 -17.08 -13.28 -0.65
N PRO A 203 -16.39 -12.38 -1.38
CA PRO A 203 -16.22 -12.50 -2.84
C PRO A 203 -15.49 -13.76 -3.29
N ILE A 204 -14.54 -14.26 -2.49
CA ILE A 204 -13.83 -15.50 -2.80
C ILE A 204 -14.77 -16.72 -2.82
N GLY A 205 -15.94 -16.61 -2.19
CA GLY A 205 -17.03 -17.57 -2.25
C GLY A 205 -16.79 -18.91 -1.57
N SER A 206 -17.56 -19.91 -2.00
CA SER A 206 -17.51 -21.28 -1.50
C SER A 206 -16.71 -22.17 -2.44
N ILE A 207 -15.70 -22.86 -1.92
CA ILE A 207 -14.87 -23.78 -2.70
C ILE A 207 -15.71 -24.92 -3.30
N ASP A 208 -16.76 -25.38 -2.59
CA ASP A 208 -17.65 -26.41 -3.09
C ASP A 208 -18.47 -25.91 -4.31
N VAL A 209 -18.94 -24.67 -4.26
CA VAL A 209 -19.61 -24.05 -5.41
C VAL A 209 -18.63 -23.88 -6.56
N ILE A 210 -17.46 -23.29 -6.33
CA ILE A 210 -16.45 -23.04 -7.37
C ILE A 210 -16.08 -24.35 -8.10
N ASN A 211 -15.95 -25.47 -7.38
CA ASN A 211 -15.61 -26.75 -7.98
C ASN A 211 -16.75 -27.37 -8.80
N ASN A 212 -18.01 -27.10 -8.45
CA ASN A 212 -19.13 -27.94 -8.92
C ASN A 212 -20.27 -27.16 -9.57
N PHE A 213 -20.27 -25.81 -9.60
CA PHE A 213 -21.40 -25.06 -10.18
C PHE A 213 -21.66 -25.43 -11.65
N PRO A 214 -22.93 -25.57 -12.07
CA PRO A 214 -23.28 -25.71 -13.49
C PRO A 214 -22.93 -24.44 -14.27
N TYR A 215 -22.47 -24.56 -15.50
CA TYR A 215 -22.13 -23.40 -16.34
C TYR A 215 -23.27 -22.38 -16.47
N GLN A 216 -24.50 -22.86 -16.37
CA GLN A 216 -25.68 -21.99 -16.47
C GLN A 216 -25.76 -20.99 -15.30
N ASP A 217 -25.29 -21.33 -14.11
CA ASP A 217 -25.37 -20.46 -12.94
C ASP A 217 -24.56 -19.16 -13.10
N ILE A 218 -23.38 -19.23 -13.70
CA ILE A 218 -22.57 -18.04 -13.99
C ILE A 218 -23.18 -17.23 -15.16
N ARG A 219 -23.75 -17.91 -16.16
CA ARG A 219 -24.47 -17.26 -17.26
C ARG A 219 -25.70 -16.54 -16.77
N ASP A 220 -26.46 -17.14 -15.85
CA ASP A 220 -27.65 -16.53 -15.25
C ASP A 220 -27.27 -15.32 -14.39
N TYR A 221 -26.18 -15.39 -13.64
CA TYR A 221 -25.65 -14.28 -12.87
C TYR A 221 -25.25 -13.12 -13.81
N TYR A 222 -24.50 -13.42 -14.87
CA TYR A 222 -24.06 -12.46 -15.87
C TYR A 222 -25.26 -11.78 -16.56
N ALA A 223 -26.20 -12.56 -17.09
CA ALA A 223 -27.39 -12.05 -17.78
C ALA A 223 -28.31 -11.19 -16.89
N LYS A 224 -28.35 -11.49 -15.58
CA LYS A 224 -29.18 -10.77 -14.61
C LYS A 224 -28.57 -9.43 -14.21
N TRP A 225 -27.25 -9.37 -14.05
CA TRP A 225 -26.60 -8.27 -13.35
C TRP A 225 -25.68 -7.39 -14.23
N TYR A 226 -25.06 -7.93 -15.30
CA TYR A 226 -24.21 -7.14 -16.19
C TYR A 226 -25.04 -6.38 -17.21
N ARG A 227 -25.50 -5.22 -16.79
CA ARG A 227 -26.41 -4.39 -17.57
C ARG A 227 -26.10 -2.89 -17.44
N PRO A 228 -26.37 -2.08 -18.49
CA PRO A 228 -25.86 -0.71 -18.59
C PRO A 228 -26.36 0.24 -17.49
N ASP A 229 -27.54 0.02 -16.90
CA ASP A 229 -28.09 0.86 -15.83
C ASP A 229 -27.33 0.72 -14.49
N LEU A 230 -26.51 -0.34 -14.34
CA LEU A 230 -25.63 -0.58 -13.19
C LEU A 230 -24.15 -0.26 -13.49
N GLN A 231 -23.83 0.28 -14.66
CA GLN A 231 -22.46 0.48 -15.15
C GLN A 231 -22.10 1.94 -15.29
N GLY A 232 -20.86 2.28 -14.93
CA GLY A 232 -20.25 3.59 -15.12
C GLY A 232 -18.91 3.48 -15.81
N ILE A 233 -18.71 4.21 -16.90
CA ILE A 233 -17.42 4.30 -17.61
C ILE A 233 -16.71 5.56 -17.18
N VAL A 234 -15.42 5.44 -16.87
CA VAL A 234 -14.56 6.57 -16.53
C VAL A 234 -13.37 6.59 -17.49
N ILE A 235 -13.19 7.72 -18.19
CA ILE A 235 -12.08 7.94 -19.14
C ILE A 235 -11.41 9.26 -18.78
N VAL A 236 -10.13 9.19 -18.39
CA VAL A 236 -9.35 10.37 -18.00
C VAL A 236 -7.97 10.31 -18.65
N GLY A 237 -7.57 11.37 -19.34
CA GLY A 237 -6.25 11.38 -19.95
C GLY A 237 -6.01 12.52 -20.92
N ASP A 238 -4.89 12.44 -21.62
CA ASP A 238 -4.50 13.37 -22.68
C ASP A 238 -5.28 13.05 -23.97
N ILE A 239 -6.56 13.46 -23.97
CA ILE A 239 -7.57 13.12 -24.97
C ILE A 239 -8.44 14.34 -25.32
N ASN A 240 -9.07 14.28 -26.49
CA ASN A 240 -10.16 15.20 -26.82
C ASN A 240 -11.49 14.65 -26.31
N VAL A 241 -12.12 15.38 -25.38
CA VAL A 241 -13.35 14.95 -24.70
C VAL A 241 -14.51 14.75 -25.69
N ASP A 242 -14.68 15.65 -26.67
CA ASP A 242 -15.80 15.57 -27.64
C ASP A 242 -15.63 14.36 -28.57
N GLU A 243 -14.39 14.08 -29.01
CA GLU A 243 -14.07 12.93 -29.84
C GLU A 243 -14.32 11.61 -29.08
N ILE A 244 -13.84 11.50 -27.82
CA ILE A 244 -14.04 10.29 -27.02
C ILE A 244 -15.51 10.08 -26.71
N GLU A 245 -16.26 11.12 -26.38
CA GLU A 245 -17.71 11.02 -26.15
C GLU A 245 -18.46 10.52 -27.39
N ALA A 246 -18.11 11.05 -28.56
CA ALA A 246 -18.73 10.60 -29.83
C ALA A 246 -18.40 9.13 -30.15
N LYS A 247 -17.16 8.70 -29.92
CA LYS A 247 -16.71 7.31 -30.07
C LYS A 247 -17.40 6.39 -29.07
N LEU A 248 -17.48 6.77 -27.79
CA LEU A 248 -18.19 6.02 -26.75
C LEU A 248 -19.66 5.81 -27.12
N LYS A 249 -20.38 6.87 -27.51
CA LYS A 249 -21.78 6.80 -27.95
C LYS A 249 -21.95 5.85 -29.13
N LYS A 250 -21.01 5.83 -30.06
CA LYS A 250 -21.03 4.96 -31.24
C LYS A 250 -20.78 3.50 -30.87
N VAL A 251 -19.76 3.23 -30.02
CA VAL A 251 -19.35 1.88 -29.64
C VAL A 251 -20.44 1.21 -28.79
N PHE A 252 -21.12 1.95 -27.91
CA PHE A 252 -22.17 1.42 -27.04
C PHE A 252 -23.60 1.52 -27.60
N ALA A 253 -23.75 1.89 -28.88
CA ALA A 253 -25.09 2.06 -29.52
C ALA A 253 -25.88 0.76 -29.64
N ASP A 254 -25.20 -0.40 -29.67
CA ASP A 254 -25.84 -1.72 -29.76
C ASP A 254 -26.19 -2.33 -28.40
N VAL A 255 -25.63 -1.79 -27.30
CA VAL A 255 -25.92 -2.23 -25.93
C VAL A 255 -27.33 -1.75 -25.54
N LYS A 256 -28.24 -2.70 -25.41
CA LYS A 256 -29.67 -2.40 -25.19
C LYS A 256 -29.95 -2.08 -23.72
N ALA A 257 -30.92 -1.20 -23.49
CA ALA A 257 -31.48 -1.02 -22.15
C ALA A 257 -32.13 -2.34 -21.66
N PRO A 258 -32.00 -2.65 -20.37
CA PRO A 258 -32.58 -3.86 -19.81
C PRO A 258 -34.11 -3.80 -19.84
N VAL A 259 -34.75 -4.93 -20.13
CA VAL A 259 -36.24 -5.06 -20.15
C VAL A 259 -36.68 -5.76 -18.86
N ASN A 260 -37.52 -5.10 -18.08
CA ASN A 260 -37.96 -5.60 -16.76
C ASN A 260 -36.78 -6.08 -15.88
N PRO A 261 -35.78 -5.24 -15.63
CA PRO A 261 -34.60 -5.64 -14.88
C PRO A 261 -34.95 -6.04 -13.45
N ALA A 262 -34.20 -7.01 -12.90
CA ALA A 262 -34.26 -7.30 -11.48
C ALA A 262 -33.82 -6.06 -10.67
N GLU A 263 -34.52 -5.79 -9.56
CA GLU A 263 -34.13 -4.68 -8.68
C GLU A 263 -32.76 -4.93 -8.06
N ARG A 264 -31.88 -3.91 -8.07
CA ARG A 264 -30.62 -3.93 -7.34
C ARG A 264 -30.90 -3.62 -5.86
N ILE A 265 -31.04 -4.66 -5.08
CA ILE A 265 -31.34 -4.55 -3.65
C ILE A 265 -30.08 -4.16 -2.88
N TYR A 266 -30.19 -3.13 -2.05
CA TYR A 266 -29.22 -2.81 -0.99
C TYR A 266 -29.71 -3.43 0.31
N TYR A 267 -29.10 -4.54 0.70
CA TYR A 267 -29.56 -5.32 1.85
C TYR A 267 -29.35 -4.57 3.16
N PRO A 268 -30.37 -4.46 4.02
CA PRO A 268 -30.24 -3.75 5.28
C PRO A 268 -29.42 -4.55 6.30
N VAL A 269 -28.79 -3.82 7.21
CA VAL A 269 -28.20 -4.36 8.44
C VAL A 269 -29.04 -3.89 9.62
N ALA A 270 -29.53 -4.82 10.42
CA ALA A 270 -30.40 -4.51 11.55
C ALA A 270 -29.66 -3.81 12.69
N ASP A 271 -30.39 -2.97 13.43
CA ASP A 271 -29.95 -2.44 14.72
C ASP A 271 -29.99 -3.54 15.79
N ASN A 272 -29.10 -3.45 16.77
CA ASN A 272 -29.11 -4.33 17.93
C ASN A 272 -29.14 -3.53 19.24
N GLN A 273 -29.87 -4.03 20.24
CA GLN A 273 -29.96 -3.43 21.57
C GLN A 273 -28.85 -3.96 22.48
N GLU A 274 -28.62 -5.26 22.48
CA GLU A 274 -27.51 -5.89 23.19
C GLU A 274 -26.30 -6.03 22.26
N PRO A 275 -25.06 -5.98 22.77
CA PRO A 275 -23.86 -6.12 21.96
C PRO A 275 -23.80 -7.46 21.22
N LEU A 276 -23.49 -7.43 19.93
CA LEU A 276 -23.15 -8.63 19.15
C LEU A 276 -21.66 -8.93 19.36
N ILE A 277 -21.32 -10.10 19.86
CA ILE A 277 -19.94 -10.44 20.23
C ILE A 277 -19.54 -11.76 19.58
N TYR A 278 -18.49 -11.71 18.78
CA TYR A 278 -17.82 -12.89 18.22
C TYR A 278 -16.40 -13.00 18.77
N ILE A 279 -16.03 -14.20 19.22
CA ILE A 279 -14.68 -14.54 19.67
C ILE A 279 -14.24 -15.73 18.84
N GLY A 280 -13.21 -15.51 18.02
CA GLY A 280 -12.66 -16.51 17.12
C GLY A 280 -11.18 -16.77 17.38
N THR A 281 -10.76 -18.03 17.30
CA THR A 281 -9.35 -18.42 17.42
C THR A 281 -8.92 -19.26 16.24
N ASP A 282 -7.63 -19.17 15.87
CA ASP A 282 -7.04 -19.95 14.81
C ASP A 282 -5.54 -20.19 15.08
N LYS A 283 -5.03 -21.35 14.71
CA LYS A 283 -3.63 -21.74 14.98
C LYS A 283 -2.59 -20.90 14.22
N GLU A 284 -2.97 -20.29 13.10
CA GLU A 284 -2.08 -19.48 12.25
C GLU A 284 -2.10 -17.98 12.63
N VAL A 285 -3.00 -17.58 13.52
CA VAL A 285 -3.04 -16.21 14.04
C VAL A 285 -1.92 -16.00 15.06
N LYS A 286 -1.13 -14.94 14.86
CA LYS A 286 0.04 -14.64 15.71
C LYS A 286 -0.34 -14.00 17.03
N ASN A 287 -1.13 -12.93 16.98
CA ASN A 287 -1.44 -12.07 18.11
C ASN A 287 -2.93 -11.84 18.23
N PRO A 288 -3.46 -11.67 19.45
CA PRO A 288 -4.84 -11.27 19.66
C PRO A 288 -5.11 -9.86 19.14
N SER A 289 -6.31 -9.66 18.62
CA SER A 289 -6.84 -8.37 18.21
C SER A 289 -8.31 -8.25 18.56
N VAL A 290 -8.76 -7.03 18.79
CA VAL A 290 -10.15 -6.68 19.01
C VAL A 290 -10.55 -5.53 18.11
N ASN A 291 -11.73 -5.65 17.48
CA ASN A 291 -12.40 -4.57 16.77
C ASN A 291 -13.77 -4.33 17.42
N ILE A 292 -14.04 -3.09 17.74
CA ILE A 292 -15.30 -2.67 18.37
C ILE A 292 -15.95 -1.65 17.46
N PHE A 293 -17.16 -1.94 17.03
CA PHE A 293 -17.93 -1.11 16.12
C PHE A 293 -19.16 -0.52 16.85
N PHE A 294 -19.44 0.74 16.60
CA PHE A 294 -20.65 1.44 17.01
C PHE A 294 -21.40 1.81 15.73
N LYS A 295 -22.37 0.97 15.34
CA LYS A 295 -23.08 1.11 14.06
C LYS A 295 -24.01 2.32 14.07
N GLN A 296 -24.10 2.93 12.89
CA GLN A 296 -24.98 4.06 12.61
C GLN A 296 -25.64 3.87 11.24
N ASP A 297 -26.74 4.59 11.01
CA ASP A 297 -27.34 4.60 9.68
C ASP A 297 -26.41 5.28 8.69
N ALA A 298 -26.26 4.68 7.52
CA ALA A 298 -25.46 5.27 6.46
C ALA A 298 -26.07 6.60 6.00
N THR A 299 -25.23 7.54 5.66
CA THR A 299 -25.67 8.84 5.14
C THR A 299 -26.42 8.64 3.82
N PRO A 300 -27.67 9.13 3.72
CA PRO A 300 -28.43 9.02 2.47
C PRO A 300 -27.71 9.70 1.29
N ASP A 301 -27.68 9.05 0.13
CA ASP A 301 -27.04 9.57 -1.10
C ASP A 301 -27.48 11.00 -1.46
N SER A 302 -28.74 11.34 -1.18
CA SER A 302 -29.28 12.68 -1.45
C SER A 302 -28.67 13.80 -0.60
N LEU A 303 -27.96 13.45 0.47
CA LEU A 303 -27.30 14.41 1.37
C LEU A 303 -25.79 14.50 1.10
N LYS A 304 -25.17 13.53 0.44
CA LYS A 304 -23.72 13.46 0.25
C LYS A 304 -23.18 14.64 -0.58
N ASN A 305 -23.93 15.15 -1.53
CA ASN A 305 -23.50 16.29 -2.36
C ASN A 305 -23.83 17.65 -1.72
N THR A 306 -23.71 17.80 -0.39
CA THR A 306 -24.00 19.05 0.32
C THR A 306 -22.80 19.58 1.09
N ILE A 307 -22.76 20.92 1.29
CA ILE A 307 -21.74 21.54 2.15
C ILE A 307 -21.81 21.01 3.59
N ALA A 308 -23.03 20.69 4.07
CA ALA A 308 -23.21 20.12 5.40
C ALA A 308 -22.53 18.75 5.55
N TYR A 309 -22.68 17.85 4.57
CA TYR A 309 -21.98 16.57 4.55
C TYR A 309 -20.46 16.76 4.53
N TYR A 310 -19.97 17.66 3.70
CA TYR A 310 -18.55 17.96 3.58
C TYR A 310 -17.96 18.50 4.91
N ALA A 311 -18.68 19.39 5.59
CA ALA A 311 -18.30 19.91 6.89
C ALA A 311 -18.33 18.83 7.98
N THR A 312 -19.32 17.91 7.94
CA THR A 312 -19.39 16.77 8.85
C THR A 312 -18.21 15.82 8.66
N ASN A 313 -17.86 15.48 7.44
CA ASN A 313 -16.70 14.63 7.14
C ASN A 313 -15.38 15.27 7.60
N TYR A 314 -15.25 16.60 7.46
CA TYR A 314 -14.12 17.32 8.03
C TYR A 314 -14.07 17.15 9.57
N MET A 315 -15.18 17.37 10.28
CA MET A 315 -15.23 17.24 11.75
C MET A 315 -14.94 15.80 12.21
N VAL A 316 -15.47 14.80 11.51
CA VAL A 316 -15.19 13.38 11.76
C VAL A 316 -13.69 13.08 11.56
N SER A 317 -13.11 13.58 10.46
CA SER A 317 -11.67 13.42 10.20
C SER A 317 -10.80 14.04 11.30
N MET A 318 -11.21 15.21 11.84
CA MET A 318 -10.53 15.83 12.98
C MET A 318 -10.62 14.95 14.23
N ALA A 319 -11.82 14.46 14.57
CA ALA A 319 -12.02 13.59 15.73
C ALA A 319 -11.17 12.31 15.63
N MET A 320 -11.18 11.63 14.48
CA MET A 320 -10.38 10.42 14.25
C MET A 320 -8.88 10.70 14.35
N ASN A 321 -8.40 11.79 13.75
CA ASN A 321 -6.99 12.17 13.81
C ASN A 321 -6.52 12.40 15.25
N MET A 322 -7.28 13.16 16.05
CA MET A 322 -6.94 13.46 17.45
C MET A 322 -6.99 12.21 18.32
N LEU A 323 -7.99 11.34 18.14
CA LEU A 323 -8.08 10.08 18.90
C LEU A 323 -6.91 9.15 18.56
N ASN A 324 -6.56 9.02 17.28
CA ASN A 324 -5.43 8.21 16.84
C ASN A 324 -4.09 8.73 17.40
N ASN A 325 -3.92 10.05 17.52
CA ASN A 325 -2.74 10.63 18.17
C ASN A 325 -2.65 10.22 19.64
N ARG A 326 -3.74 10.25 20.40
CA ARG A 326 -3.77 9.79 21.80
C ARG A 326 -3.44 8.29 21.91
N LEU A 327 -4.02 7.45 21.05
CA LEU A 327 -3.70 6.01 20.99
C LEU A 327 -2.22 5.78 20.69
N ASN A 328 -1.64 6.57 19.79
CA ASN A 328 -0.21 6.48 19.47
C ASN A 328 0.69 6.92 20.65
N GLU A 329 0.28 7.92 21.45
CA GLU A 329 0.99 8.30 22.68
C GLU A 329 1.02 7.15 23.69
N LEU A 330 -0.13 6.49 23.94
CA LEU A 330 -0.23 5.33 24.82
C LEU A 330 0.66 4.16 24.35
N ARG A 331 0.76 3.96 23.03
CA ARG A 331 1.64 2.93 22.46
C ARG A 331 3.12 3.19 22.76
N GLN A 332 3.51 4.43 23.00
CA GLN A 332 4.92 4.80 23.27
C GLN A 332 5.29 4.80 24.76
N THR A 333 4.37 4.49 25.66
CA THR A 333 4.68 4.33 27.10
C THR A 333 5.55 3.09 27.34
N ALA A 334 6.27 3.06 28.45
CA ALA A 334 7.19 1.95 28.78
C ALA A 334 6.50 0.58 28.78
N ASN A 335 5.26 0.51 29.28
CA ASN A 335 4.42 -0.69 29.27
C ASN A 335 3.17 -0.43 28.44
N PRO A 336 3.27 -0.50 27.10
CA PRO A 336 2.15 -0.17 26.24
C PRO A 336 1.01 -1.18 26.43
N PRO A 337 -0.26 -0.70 26.54
CA PRO A 337 -1.41 -1.60 26.72
C PRO A 337 -1.70 -2.43 25.47
N PHE A 338 -1.20 -2.01 24.33
CA PHE A 338 -1.37 -2.68 23.03
C PHE A 338 -0.10 -2.51 22.17
N THR A 339 0.07 -3.38 21.19
CA THR A 339 1.15 -3.28 20.19
C THR A 339 0.80 -2.28 19.09
N SER A 340 -0.49 -2.20 18.75
CA SER A 340 -1.08 -1.20 17.87
C SER A 340 -2.53 -0.94 18.27
N ALA A 341 -3.02 0.27 18.00
CA ALA A 341 -4.43 0.63 18.10
C ALA A 341 -4.76 1.71 17.08
N GLY A 342 -6.04 1.78 16.70
CA GLY A 342 -6.54 2.76 15.75
C GLY A 342 -8.04 2.96 15.87
N ALA A 343 -8.50 4.14 15.41
CA ALA A 343 -9.90 4.51 15.32
C ALA A 343 -10.22 5.04 13.93
N GLU A 344 -11.37 4.69 13.40
CA GLU A 344 -11.84 5.11 12.08
C GLU A 344 -13.36 5.28 12.06
N TYR A 345 -13.87 5.98 11.06
CA TYR A 345 -15.29 6.07 10.75
C TYR A 345 -15.50 5.85 9.25
N GLY A 346 -16.44 5.02 8.90
CA GLY A 346 -16.77 4.69 7.52
C GLY A 346 -17.81 3.60 7.42
N GLU A 347 -17.85 2.89 6.31
CA GLU A 347 -18.74 1.74 6.13
C GLU A 347 -18.54 0.71 7.24
N TYR A 348 -19.65 0.13 7.71
CA TYR A 348 -19.59 -0.93 8.71
C TYR A 348 -19.03 -2.21 8.10
N PHE A 349 -17.71 -2.35 8.19
CA PHE A 349 -16.90 -3.48 7.74
C PHE A 349 -17.13 -3.86 6.26
N LEU A 350 -18.19 -4.62 5.94
CA LEU A 350 -18.53 -5.02 4.56
C LEU A 350 -19.80 -4.35 4.05
N ALA A 351 -20.55 -3.69 4.92
CA ALA A 351 -21.94 -3.29 4.63
C ALA A 351 -22.05 -1.82 4.24
N LYS A 352 -22.25 -1.57 2.98
CA LYS A 352 -22.51 -0.24 2.42
C LYS A 352 -23.78 0.46 2.98
N THR A 353 -24.72 -0.31 3.55
CA THR A 353 -25.98 0.19 4.09
C THR A 353 -25.90 0.61 5.55
N LYS A 354 -24.74 0.52 6.18
CA LYS A 354 -24.47 0.95 7.56
C LYS A 354 -23.09 1.62 7.60
N GLU A 355 -22.97 2.64 8.41
CA GLU A 355 -21.69 3.22 8.82
C GLU A 355 -21.35 2.81 10.25
N ALA A 356 -20.10 2.96 10.66
CA ALA A 356 -19.71 2.73 12.04
C ALA A 356 -18.50 3.60 12.43
N PHE A 357 -18.51 4.06 13.67
CA PHE A 357 -17.27 4.37 14.35
C PHE A 357 -16.67 3.04 14.82
N SER A 358 -15.43 2.79 14.46
CA SER A 358 -14.70 1.61 14.90
C SER A 358 -13.43 1.99 15.66
N ILE A 359 -13.12 1.20 16.70
CA ILE A 359 -11.88 1.29 17.43
C ILE A 359 -11.29 -0.10 17.60
N SER A 360 -10.00 -0.23 17.31
CA SER A 360 -9.34 -1.52 17.29
C SER A 360 -8.01 -1.50 18.04
N ALA A 361 -7.59 -2.67 18.52
CA ALA A 361 -6.25 -2.87 19.07
C ALA A 361 -5.76 -4.28 18.82
N SER A 362 -4.42 -4.41 18.68
CA SER A 362 -3.72 -5.69 18.77
C SER A 362 -2.83 -5.68 20.00
N SER A 363 -2.67 -6.84 20.62
CA SER A 363 -1.93 -6.94 21.88
C SER A 363 -0.91 -8.09 21.85
N LYS A 364 -0.09 -8.19 22.88
CA LYS A 364 0.61 -9.43 23.19
C LYS A 364 -0.39 -10.52 23.59
N ILE A 365 0.07 -11.77 23.58
CA ILE A 365 -0.80 -12.95 23.74
C ILE A 365 -1.69 -12.87 25.00
N ASP A 366 -1.18 -12.35 26.10
CA ASP A 366 -1.89 -12.24 27.40
C ASP A 366 -2.40 -10.82 27.70
N GLY A 367 -2.47 -9.95 26.70
CA GLY A 367 -2.74 -8.52 26.88
C GLY A 367 -4.08 -8.02 26.34
N ILE A 368 -4.93 -8.89 25.81
CA ILE A 368 -6.13 -8.45 25.08
C ILE A 368 -7.17 -7.76 25.98
N ASP A 369 -7.29 -8.18 27.25
CA ASP A 369 -8.22 -7.57 28.20
C ASP A 369 -7.83 -6.12 28.51
N LEU A 370 -6.52 -5.89 28.78
CA LEU A 370 -6.00 -4.55 29.02
C LEU A 370 -6.13 -3.69 27.75
N ALA A 371 -5.80 -4.22 26.58
CA ALA A 371 -5.93 -3.51 25.33
C ALA A 371 -7.38 -3.09 25.04
N THR A 372 -8.33 -4.03 25.19
CA THR A 372 -9.77 -3.79 25.00
C THR A 372 -10.27 -2.71 25.96
N LYS A 373 -9.93 -2.82 27.24
CA LYS A 373 -10.30 -1.82 28.24
C LYS A 373 -9.73 -0.45 27.91
N THR A 374 -8.45 -0.38 27.55
CA THR A 374 -7.77 0.91 27.30
C THR A 374 -8.33 1.64 26.07
N ILE A 375 -8.63 0.92 24.97
CA ILE A 375 -9.23 1.60 23.80
C ILE A 375 -10.64 2.11 24.12
N LEU A 376 -11.42 1.39 24.95
CA LEU A 376 -12.73 1.85 25.42
C LEU A 376 -12.59 3.04 26.38
N GLU A 377 -11.59 3.07 27.25
CA GLU A 377 -11.30 4.20 28.13
C GLU A 377 -10.98 5.46 27.31
N GLU A 378 -10.17 5.36 26.25
CA GLU A 378 -9.84 6.51 25.41
C GLU A 378 -11.01 6.96 24.54
N ALA A 379 -11.80 6.04 24.00
CA ALA A 379 -13.04 6.37 23.31
C ALA A 379 -14.02 7.12 24.25
N GLU A 380 -14.21 6.62 25.47
CA GLU A 380 -15.07 7.24 26.48
C GLU A 380 -14.50 8.58 27.00
N ARG A 381 -13.18 8.69 27.13
CA ARG A 381 -12.51 9.95 27.48
C ARG A 381 -12.78 11.01 26.42
N ALA A 382 -12.64 10.65 25.13
CA ALA A 382 -12.95 11.54 24.04
C ALA A 382 -14.43 11.91 23.99
N ARG A 383 -15.34 10.95 24.23
CA ARG A 383 -16.78 11.20 24.31
C ARG A 383 -17.17 12.14 25.45
N ARG A 384 -16.60 11.92 26.66
CA ARG A 384 -17.00 12.61 27.87
C ARG A 384 -16.38 14.00 28.01
N PHE A 385 -15.12 14.14 27.72
CA PHE A 385 -14.34 15.35 27.93
C PHE A 385 -13.95 16.07 26.63
N GLY A 386 -14.10 15.42 25.48
CA GLY A 386 -13.74 15.97 24.19
C GLY A 386 -12.22 16.06 23.95
N PHE A 387 -11.88 16.80 22.92
CA PHE A 387 -10.50 17.16 22.55
C PHE A 387 -10.20 18.58 23.00
N THR A 388 -8.92 18.87 23.22
CA THR A 388 -8.46 20.19 23.60
C THR A 388 -8.31 21.11 22.36
N PRO A 389 -8.38 22.45 22.56
CA PRO A 389 -8.14 23.38 21.46
C PRO A 389 -6.78 23.18 20.78
N THR A 390 -5.73 22.85 21.54
CA THR A 390 -4.38 22.65 21.00
C THR A 390 -4.24 21.37 20.17
N GLU A 391 -4.93 20.27 20.51
CA GLU A 391 -5.02 19.08 19.66
C GLU A 391 -5.72 19.43 18.34
N TYR A 392 -6.85 20.16 18.44
CA TYR A 392 -7.63 20.55 17.27
C TYR A 392 -6.85 21.50 16.35
N ASP A 393 -6.15 22.49 16.90
CA ASP A 393 -5.33 23.41 16.10
C ASP A 393 -4.27 22.67 15.29
N ARG A 394 -3.61 21.66 15.87
CA ARG A 394 -2.63 20.83 15.16
C ARG A 394 -3.28 19.94 14.09
N ALA A 395 -4.39 19.28 14.43
CA ALA A 395 -5.12 18.45 13.47
C ALA A 395 -5.60 19.28 12.27
N ARG A 396 -6.17 20.48 12.54
CA ARG A 396 -6.60 21.43 11.53
C ARG A 396 -5.43 21.90 10.66
N ALA A 397 -4.29 22.26 11.28
CA ALA A 397 -3.10 22.69 10.56
C ALA A 397 -2.59 21.61 9.59
N ASN A 398 -2.54 20.34 10.04
CA ASN A 398 -2.13 19.22 9.21
C ASN A 398 -3.11 18.99 8.04
N TYR A 399 -4.42 19.07 8.30
CA TYR A 399 -5.43 18.87 7.28
C TYR A 399 -5.39 19.96 6.21
N LEU A 400 -5.35 21.24 6.64
CA LEU A 400 -5.24 22.37 5.70
C LEU A 400 -3.94 22.34 4.90
N GLN A 401 -2.83 21.91 5.51
CA GLN A 401 -1.56 21.72 4.80
C GLN A 401 -1.67 20.65 3.72
N ALA A 402 -2.36 19.53 4.00
CA ALA A 402 -2.57 18.49 2.99
C ALA A 402 -3.42 18.98 1.81
N VAL A 403 -4.48 19.72 2.09
CA VAL A 403 -5.34 20.34 1.05
C VAL A 403 -4.59 21.41 0.25
N GLU A 404 -3.76 22.24 0.90
CA GLU A 404 -2.89 23.20 0.23
C GLU A 404 -1.91 22.51 -0.72
N SER A 405 -1.31 21.41 -0.27
CA SER A 405 -0.41 20.61 -1.09
C SER A 405 -1.12 20.04 -2.33
N ALA A 406 -2.33 19.48 -2.16
CA ALA A 406 -3.14 19.00 -3.28
C ALA A 406 -3.51 20.13 -4.26
N TYR A 407 -3.86 21.31 -3.74
CA TYR A 407 -4.13 22.47 -4.56
C TYR A 407 -2.89 22.96 -5.34
N ASN A 408 -1.72 23.00 -4.70
CA ASN A 408 -0.46 23.37 -5.36
C ASN A 408 -0.08 22.37 -6.46
N GLU A 409 -0.37 21.08 -6.26
CA GLU A 409 -0.08 20.01 -7.22
C GLU A 409 -1.16 19.82 -8.32
N ARG A 410 -2.26 20.60 -8.33
CA ARG A 410 -3.41 20.36 -9.22
C ARG A 410 -3.05 20.29 -10.71
N GLU A 411 -2.08 21.12 -11.16
CA GLU A 411 -1.58 21.10 -12.54
C GLU A 411 -0.58 19.95 -12.82
N LYS A 412 -0.18 19.24 -11.76
CA LYS A 412 0.75 18.09 -11.80
C LYS A 412 0.08 16.78 -11.36
N THR A 413 -1.25 16.80 -11.13
CA THR A 413 -2.04 15.64 -10.75
C THR A 413 -2.17 14.68 -11.94
N LYS A 414 -1.89 13.40 -11.73
CA LYS A 414 -1.99 12.36 -12.76
C LYS A 414 -3.45 11.93 -12.97
N SER A 415 -3.75 11.46 -14.16
CA SER A 415 -5.08 10.98 -14.58
C SER A 415 -5.69 9.93 -13.64
N GLY A 416 -4.87 8.99 -13.13
CA GLY A 416 -5.33 7.95 -12.21
C GLY A 416 -5.92 8.48 -10.89
N SER A 417 -5.50 9.67 -10.41
CA SER A 417 -6.10 10.26 -9.20
C SER A 417 -7.56 10.67 -9.43
N TYR A 418 -7.85 11.29 -10.56
CA TYR A 418 -9.22 11.69 -10.93
C TYR A 418 -10.12 10.49 -11.21
N VAL A 419 -9.56 9.40 -11.74
CA VAL A 419 -10.35 8.17 -11.97
C VAL A 419 -10.95 7.66 -10.68
N ASN A 420 -10.18 7.60 -9.59
CA ASN A 420 -10.67 7.11 -8.30
C ASN A 420 -11.82 7.98 -7.75
N GLU A 421 -11.73 9.30 -7.90
CA GLU A 421 -12.81 10.22 -7.52
C GLU A 421 -14.10 9.93 -8.28
N TYR A 422 -14.00 9.72 -9.59
CA TYR A 422 -15.19 9.50 -10.45
C TYR A 422 -15.77 8.10 -10.29
N VAL A 423 -14.94 7.08 -10.07
CA VAL A 423 -15.40 5.74 -9.72
C VAL A 423 -16.18 5.77 -8.40
N ASN A 424 -15.65 6.43 -7.37
CA ASN A 424 -16.33 6.57 -6.07
C ASN A 424 -17.61 7.41 -6.18
N ASN A 425 -17.62 8.47 -6.99
CA ASN A 425 -18.85 9.22 -7.26
C ASN A 425 -19.93 8.36 -7.93
N PHE A 426 -19.55 7.53 -8.90
CA PHE A 426 -20.49 6.62 -9.54
C PHE A 426 -21.04 5.59 -8.56
N LEU A 427 -20.16 4.92 -7.81
CA LEU A 427 -20.52 3.81 -6.93
C LEU A 427 -21.25 4.29 -5.66
N ASP A 428 -20.71 5.34 -5.00
CA ASP A 428 -21.05 5.72 -3.63
C ASP A 428 -21.63 7.13 -3.51
N LYS A 429 -21.75 7.85 -4.62
CA LYS A 429 -22.24 9.24 -4.64
C LYS A 429 -21.37 10.22 -3.87
N GLU A 430 -20.09 9.89 -3.63
CA GLU A 430 -19.16 10.83 -3.03
C GLU A 430 -19.03 12.10 -3.87
N PRO A 431 -19.02 13.30 -3.26
CA PRO A 431 -18.97 14.55 -4.02
C PRO A 431 -17.63 14.73 -4.74
N ILE A 432 -17.68 15.35 -5.91
CA ILE A 432 -16.50 15.64 -6.74
C ILE A 432 -16.45 17.13 -7.12
N PRO A 433 -16.28 18.05 -6.15
CA PRO A 433 -16.30 19.50 -6.43
C PRO A 433 -15.04 19.99 -7.13
N GLY A 434 -13.97 19.20 -7.13
CA GLY A 434 -12.64 19.56 -7.57
C GLY A 434 -11.84 20.36 -6.55
N ILE A 435 -10.52 20.22 -6.59
CA ILE A 435 -9.60 20.72 -5.56
C ILE A 435 -9.63 22.25 -5.37
N GLU A 436 -9.93 23.03 -6.41
CA GLU A 436 -10.05 24.49 -6.28
C GLU A 436 -11.23 24.89 -5.38
N VAL A 437 -12.35 24.16 -5.50
CA VAL A 437 -13.53 24.37 -4.66
C VAL A 437 -13.24 23.89 -3.24
N GLU A 438 -12.66 22.70 -3.09
CA GLU A 438 -12.31 22.13 -1.78
C GLU A 438 -11.35 23.04 -1.01
N TYR A 439 -10.27 23.49 -1.65
CA TYR A 439 -9.31 24.41 -1.06
C TYR A 439 -9.96 25.71 -0.59
N THR A 440 -10.79 26.31 -1.45
CA THR A 440 -11.50 27.57 -1.14
C THR A 440 -12.50 27.36 -0.01
N LEU A 441 -13.26 26.27 -0.04
CA LEU A 441 -14.30 25.96 0.94
C LEU A 441 -13.68 25.69 2.31
N LEU A 442 -12.67 24.84 2.37
CA LEU A 442 -12.03 24.44 3.63
C LEU A 442 -11.28 25.59 4.31
N ASN A 443 -10.61 26.45 3.53
CA ASN A 443 -9.99 27.65 4.10
C ASN A 443 -11.02 28.63 4.70
N LYS A 444 -12.29 28.57 4.27
CA LYS A 444 -13.37 29.35 4.88
C LYS A 444 -14.04 28.60 6.05
N LEU A 445 -14.26 27.31 5.91
CA LEU A 445 -14.99 26.51 6.91
C LEU A 445 -14.14 26.18 8.13
N ALA A 446 -12.95 25.62 7.94
CA ALA A 446 -12.15 25.07 9.04
C ALA A 446 -11.80 26.10 10.15
N PRO A 447 -11.45 27.37 9.86
CA PRO A 447 -11.23 28.37 10.91
C PRO A 447 -12.48 28.74 11.71
N ASN A 448 -13.68 28.51 11.15
CA ASN A 448 -14.96 28.85 11.77
C ASN A 448 -15.65 27.66 12.44
N ILE A 449 -15.11 26.45 12.36
CA ILE A 449 -15.61 25.28 13.08
C ILE A 449 -14.85 25.21 14.41
N PRO A 450 -15.53 25.38 15.55
CA PRO A 450 -14.89 25.29 16.86
C PRO A 450 -14.68 23.83 17.28
N VAL A 451 -13.75 23.60 18.21
CA VAL A 451 -13.47 22.24 18.73
C VAL A 451 -14.71 21.62 19.41
N GLU A 452 -15.58 22.44 19.97
CA GLU A 452 -16.84 22.00 20.60
C GLU A 452 -17.77 21.30 19.60
N ALA A 453 -17.78 21.74 18.33
CA ALA A 453 -18.54 21.06 17.27
C ALA A 453 -17.96 19.68 16.97
N VAL A 454 -16.64 19.55 16.92
CA VAL A 454 -15.96 18.26 16.75
C VAL A 454 -16.22 17.33 17.95
N ASN A 455 -16.22 17.91 19.16
CA ASN A 455 -16.54 17.17 20.40
C ASN A 455 -17.96 16.64 20.40
N GLN A 456 -18.93 17.40 19.87
CA GLN A 456 -20.33 16.96 19.71
C GLN A 456 -20.44 15.78 18.72
N ILE A 457 -19.68 15.79 17.63
CA ILE A 457 -19.62 14.65 16.70
C ILE A 457 -19.13 13.42 17.45
N MET A 458 -18.03 13.51 18.19
CA MET A 458 -17.49 12.38 18.95
C MET A 458 -18.48 11.79 19.95
N GLN A 459 -19.31 12.64 20.59
CA GLN A 459 -20.37 12.20 21.49
C GLN A 459 -21.47 11.41 20.78
N GLN A 460 -21.73 11.69 19.50
CA GLN A 460 -22.75 11.02 18.69
C GLN A 460 -22.25 9.69 18.12
N LEU A 461 -20.96 9.60 17.82
CA LEU A 461 -20.36 8.41 17.21
C LEU A 461 -20.35 7.19 18.14
N ILE A 462 -20.33 7.39 19.46
CA ILE A 462 -20.28 6.31 20.45
C ILE A 462 -21.66 6.13 21.07
N THR A 463 -22.37 5.12 20.64
CA THR A 463 -23.76 4.82 21.04
C THR A 463 -23.83 3.75 22.14
N ASP A 464 -24.96 3.70 22.86
CA ASP A 464 -25.21 2.70 23.90
C ASP A 464 -25.75 1.37 23.34
N ASN A 465 -26.31 1.42 22.14
CA ASN A 465 -26.78 0.28 21.33
C ASN A 465 -25.94 0.16 20.06
N ASN A 466 -26.27 -0.77 19.20
CA ASN A 466 -25.59 -0.98 17.93
C ASN A 466 -24.10 -1.31 18.07
N GLN A 467 -23.73 -1.91 19.20
CA GLN A 467 -22.33 -2.29 19.46
C GLN A 467 -22.06 -3.68 18.91
N VAL A 468 -20.93 -3.84 18.24
CA VAL A 468 -20.45 -5.12 17.72
C VAL A 468 -18.99 -5.30 18.09
N VAL A 469 -18.61 -6.47 18.58
CA VAL A 469 -17.24 -6.79 18.95
C VAL A 469 -16.78 -8.04 18.20
N LEU A 470 -15.68 -7.91 17.49
CA LEU A 470 -14.93 -9.00 16.89
C LEU A 470 -13.60 -9.15 17.61
N LEU A 471 -13.44 -10.21 18.38
CA LEU A 471 -12.17 -10.59 19.00
C LEU A 471 -11.60 -11.78 18.24
N ALA A 472 -10.37 -11.64 17.77
CA ALA A 472 -9.63 -12.67 17.08
C ALA A 472 -8.31 -12.97 17.79
N GLY A 473 -7.86 -14.23 17.81
CA GLY A 473 -6.57 -14.52 18.42
C GLY A 473 -6.04 -15.92 18.12
N PRO A 474 -4.79 -16.21 18.58
CA PRO A 474 -4.20 -17.53 18.40
C PRO A 474 -4.94 -18.63 19.18
N GLU A 475 -5.19 -19.77 18.51
CA GLU A 475 -5.57 -21.00 19.18
C GLU A 475 -4.31 -21.66 19.75
N LYS A 476 -4.01 -21.34 21.02
CA LYS A 476 -2.79 -21.77 21.68
C LYS A 476 -3.08 -22.17 23.12
N GLU A 477 -2.53 -23.30 23.56
CA GLU A 477 -2.68 -23.79 24.95
C GLU A 477 -2.21 -22.72 25.96
N GLY A 478 -3.00 -22.49 27.00
CA GLY A 478 -2.73 -21.53 28.06
C GLY A 478 -3.14 -20.09 27.75
N VAL A 479 -3.50 -19.74 26.51
CA VAL A 479 -4.06 -18.43 26.18
C VAL A 479 -5.52 -18.36 26.59
N LYS A 480 -5.86 -17.30 27.29
CA LYS A 480 -7.24 -17.04 27.73
C LYS A 480 -7.79 -15.80 27.06
N TYR A 481 -9.04 -15.85 26.72
CA TYR A 481 -9.80 -14.71 26.18
C TYR A 481 -10.94 -14.36 27.13
N PRO A 482 -11.35 -13.08 27.18
CA PRO A 482 -12.56 -12.69 27.92
C PRO A 482 -13.78 -13.41 27.33
N THR A 483 -14.74 -13.73 28.18
CA THR A 483 -16.02 -14.26 27.73
C THR A 483 -16.89 -13.18 27.08
N LYS A 484 -17.92 -13.57 26.35
CA LYS A 484 -18.92 -12.63 25.78
C LYS A 484 -19.57 -11.79 26.87
N GLU A 485 -19.85 -12.39 28.01
CA GLU A 485 -20.46 -11.75 29.19
C GLU A 485 -19.53 -10.70 29.83
N GLU A 486 -18.23 -11.00 29.91
CA GLU A 486 -17.22 -10.05 30.42
C GLU A 486 -17.05 -8.86 29.46
N ILE A 487 -17.01 -9.09 28.16
CA ILE A 487 -16.95 -8.01 27.15
C ILE A 487 -18.24 -7.16 27.21
N ALA A 488 -19.41 -7.78 27.28
CA ALA A 488 -20.69 -7.06 27.41
C ALA A 488 -20.78 -6.25 28.70
N ALA A 489 -20.27 -6.80 29.80
CA ALA A 489 -20.19 -6.07 31.09
C ALA A 489 -19.25 -4.87 30.99
N LEU A 490 -18.08 -5.03 30.32
CA LEU A 490 -17.12 -3.95 30.12
C LEU A 490 -17.72 -2.80 29.27
N LEU A 491 -18.45 -3.11 28.22
CA LEU A 491 -19.16 -2.12 27.38
C LEU A 491 -20.22 -1.37 28.20
N LYS A 492 -20.99 -2.07 29.03
CA LYS A 492 -22.00 -1.45 29.92
C LYS A 492 -21.36 -0.55 30.99
N GLN A 493 -20.16 -0.89 31.46
CA GLN A 493 -19.43 -0.12 32.47
C GLN A 493 -18.72 1.12 31.88
N MET A 494 -18.60 1.25 30.55
CA MET A 494 -17.86 2.30 29.87
C MET A 494 -18.19 3.70 30.42
N LYS A 495 -19.46 4.04 30.62
CA LYS A 495 -19.91 5.33 31.18
C LYS A 495 -19.50 5.56 32.63
N SER A 496 -19.16 4.54 33.38
CA SER A 496 -18.75 4.61 34.79
C SER A 496 -17.24 4.53 35.00
N PHE A 497 -16.43 4.47 33.94
CA PHE A 497 -14.98 4.48 34.06
C PHE A 497 -14.51 5.73 34.83
N ASP A 498 -13.59 5.54 35.76
CA ASP A 498 -12.92 6.64 36.47
C ASP A 498 -11.84 7.25 35.55
N LEU A 499 -12.23 8.28 34.83
CA LEU A 499 -11.41 8.91 33.81
C LEU A 499 -11.15 10.38 34.16
N LYS A 500 -9.94 10.83 33.85
CA LYS A 500 -9.58 12.25 33.87
C LYS A 500 -9.55 12.80 32.45
N PRO A 501 -9.81 14.11 32.29
CA PRO A 501 -9.56 14.77 30.98
C PRO A 501 -8.14 14.52 30.48
N TYR A 502 -7.97 14.45 29.17
CA TYR A 502 -6.65 14.37 28.56
C TYR A 502 -5.89 15.68 28.79
N GLU A 503 -4.63 15.58 29.18
CA GLU A 503 -3.71 16.70 29.34
C GLU A 503 -2.75 16.76 28.14
N ASP A 504 -2.91 17.79 27.32
CA ASP A 504 -2.06 17.98 26.14
C ASP A 504 -0.76 18.70 26.55
N LYS A 505 0.33 17.96 26.62
CA LYS A 505 1.67 18.52 26.86
C LYS A 505 2.26 18.98 25.53
N VAL A 506 2.47 20.27 25.40
CA VAL A 506 3.05 20.89 24.20
C VAL A 506 4.34 21.61 24.56
N SER A 507 5.40 21.35 23.81
CA SER A 507 6.62 22.17 23.87
C SER A 507 6.56 23.25 22.77
N ASN A 508 6.88 24.49 23.14
CA ASN A 508 7.02 25.61 22.22
C ASN A 508 8.48 25.92 21.86
N GLU A 509 9.40 24.99 22.18
CA GLU A 509 10.80 25.17 21.87
C GLU A 509 11.05 25.11 20.36
N PRO A 510 11.98 25.93 19.81
CA PRO A 510 12.41 25.78 18.44
C PRO A 510 13.15 24.44 18.24
N LEU A 511 13.09 23.86 17.03
CA LEU A 511 13.80 22.61 16.73
C LEU A 511 15.29 22.71 17.07
N ILE A 512 15.92 23.84 16.77
CA ILE A 512 17.30 24.16 17.12
C ILE A 512 17.30 25.49 17.87
N SER A 513 17.75 25.48 19.13
CA SER A 513 17.81 26.66 20.00
C SER A 513 19.14 27.40 19.90
N GLU A 514 20.20 26.72 19.46
CA GLU A 514 21.54 27.29 19.34
C GLU A 514 21.75 27.92 17.96
N GLU A 515 22.58 28.98 17.90
CA GLU A 515 22.99 29.59 16.64
C GLU A 515 24.07 28.71 15.98
N LEU A 516 23.75 28.16 14.80
CA LEU A 516 24.69 27.36 14.04
C LEU A 516 25.72 28.28 13.36
N LYS A 517 26.98 27.91 13.45
CA LYS A 517 28.09 28.65 12.82
C LYS A 517 27.99 28.70 11.30
N GLY A 518 27.33 27.68 10.70
CA GLY A 518 27.26 27.53 9.27
C GLY A 518 28.60 27.15 8.64
N GLY A 519 28.53 26.77 7.38
CA GLY A 519 29.70 26.58 6.52
C GLY A 519 29.68 27.54 5.36
N LYS A 520 30.65 27.41 4.46
CA LYS A 520 30.76 28.18 3.22
C LYS A 520 30.69 27.22 2.04
N ILE A 521 30.05 27.65 0.95
CA ILE A 521 30.17 26.97 -0.34
C ILE A 521 31.55 27.38 -0.91
N VAL A 522 32.45 26.41 -0.96
CA VAL A 522 33.86 26.61 -1.41
C VAL A 522 34.01 26.32 -2.90
N SER A 523 33.07 25.60 -3.48
CA SER A 523 32.99 25.34 -4.93
C SER A 523 31.55 25.22 -5.39
N GLU A 524 31.24 25.86 -6.52
CA GLU A 524 29.98 25.71 -7.24
C GLU A 524 30.29 25.55 -8.72
N LYS A 525 29.82 24.48 -9.34
CA LYS A 525 30.04 24.19 -10.77
C LYS A 525 28.95 23.29 -11.32
N ALA A 526 28.88 23.19 -12.64
CA ALA A 526 28.08 22.15 -13.27
C ALA A 526 28.48 20.78 -12.75
N GLY A 527 27.53 19.96 -12.38
CA GLY A 527 27.73 18.58 -11.96
C GLY A 527 28.13 17.69 -13.13
N ASP A 528 28.76 16.61 -12.81
CA ASP A 528 29.24 15.59 -13.75
C ASP A 528 28.15 14.56 -14.12
N ILE A 529 26.99 14.62 -13.46
CA ILE A 529 25.89 13.68 -13.67
C ILE A 529 24.54 14.41 -13.85
N TYR A 530 23.69 13.87 -14.68
CA TYR A 530 22.25 14.15 -14.82
C TYR A 530 21.84 15.65 -14.88
N GLY A 531 22.73 16.53 -15.37
CA GLY A 531 22.43 17.97 -15.47
C GLY A 531 22.27 18.66 -14.11
N THR A 532 23.00 18.23 -13.11
CA THR A 532 22.97 18.78 -11.75
C THR A 532 23.89 20.01 -11.59
N THR A 533 23.69 20.76 -10.51
CA THR A 533 24.69 21.68 -9.97
C THR A 533 25.38 21.01 -8.78
N LYS A 534 26.72 20.99 -8.80
CA LYS A 534 27.55 20.44 -7.70
C LYS A 534 28.06 21.57 -6.82
N LEU A 535 27.74 21.47 -5.53
CA LEU A 535 28.23 22.34 -4.47
C LEU A 535 29.21 21.53 -3.59
N VAL A 536 30.32 22.14 -3.18
CA VAL A 536 31.20 21.59 -2.15
C VAL A 536 31.22 22.55 -0.99
N LEU A 537 30.97 22.04 0.21
CA LEU A 537 30.96 22.84 1.44
C LEU A 537 32.33 22.82 2.15
N SER A 538 32.55 23.81 2.99
CA SER A 538 33.83 23.98 3.71
C SER A 538 34.16 22.83 4.67
N ASN A 539 33.21 22.05 5.10
CA ASN A 539 33.36 20.83 5.92
C ASN A 539 33.55 19.55 5.08
N GLY A 540 33.66 19.65 3.75
CA GLY A 540 33.86 18.53 2.82
C GLY A 540 32.58 17.94 2.21
N VAL A 541 31.43 18.22 2.77
CA VAL A 541 30.13 17.75 2.24
C VAL A 541 29.99 18.14 0.77
N THR A 542 29.60 17.17 -0.05
CA THR A 542 29.26 17.39 -1.46
C THR A 542 27.75 17.35 -1.63
N VAL A 543 27.17 18.32 -2.36
CA VAL A 543 25.74 18.39 -2.65
C VAL A 543 25.51 18.51 -4.14
N TYR A 544 24.75 17.58 -4.70
CA TYR A 544 24.25 17.65 -6.07
C TYR A 544 22.79 18.11 -6.06
N VAL A 545 22.49 19.14 -6.81
CA VAL A 545 21.14 19.72 -6.90
C VAL A 545 20.62 19.57 -8.30
N LYS A 546 19.45 18.97 -8.46
CA LYS A 546 18.71 18.87 -9.72
C LYS A 546 17.35 19.56 -9.58
N PRO A 547 17.22 20.83 -10.00
CA PRO A 547 15.92 21.46 -10.11
C PRO A 547 15.05 20.74 -11.13
N THR A 548 13.80 20.50 -10.79
CA THR A 548 12.77 19.92 -11.68
C THR A 548 11.44 20.62 -11.46
N ASP A 549 10.56 20.52 -12.45
CA ASP A 549 9.18 21.03 -12.41
C ASP A 549 8.13 19.89 -12.41
N PHE A 550 8.54 18.67 -12.11
CA PHE A 550 7.66 17.48 -12.15
C PHE A 550 6.56 17.53 -11.08
N LYS A 551 6.89 18.10 -9.92
CA LYS A 551 6.01 18.34 -8.80
C LYS A 551 6.17 19.78 -8.32
N ALA A 552 5.06 20.48 -8.10
CA ALA A 552 5.08 21.86 -7.64
C ALA A 552 5.46 21.99 -6.16
N ASP A 553 5.08 21.00 -5.36
CA ASP A 553 5.17 21.05 -3.89
C ASP A 553 6.08 19.96 -3.31
N GLN A 554 7.12 19.54 -4.05
CA GLN A 554 8.00 18.46 -3.61
C GLN A 554 9.47 18.78 -3.84
N ILE A 555 10.28 18.55 -2.79
CA ILE A 555 11.73 18.35 -2.85
C ILE A 555 12.02 17.02 -2.16
N VAL A 556 12.83 16.17 -2.79
CA VAL A 556 13.33 14.93 -2.20
C VAL A 556 14.84 15.03 -2.01
N MET A 557 15.33 14.46 -0.91
CA MET A 557 16.74 14.48 -0.50
C MET A 557 17.21 13.09 -0.16
N LYS A 558 18.48 12.80 -0.51
CA LYS A 558 19.23 11.66 0.02
C LYS A 558 20.68 12.06 0.25
N GLY A 559 21.17 11.84 1.46
CA GLY A 559 22.59 11.85 1.80
C GLY A 559 23.09 10.41 1.94
N VAL A 560 24.26 10.08 1.43
CA VAL A 560 24.80 8.72 1.47
C VAL A 560 26.31 8.75 1.67
N SER A 561 26.81 7.79 2.47
CA SER A 561 28.24 7.49 2.67
C SER A 561 28.46 5.99 2.73
N PHE A 562 29.71 5.53 2.50
CA PHE A 562 30.09 4.13 2.64
C PHE A 562 30.48 3.80 4.09
N GLY A 563 30.26 2.53 4.49
CA GLY A 563 30.58 1.97 5.80
C GLY A 563 29.50 0.99 6.25
N GLY A 564 28.36 1.50 6.60
CA GLY A 564 27.20 0.71 7.04
C GLY A 564 27.48 -0.13 8.28
N THR A 565 26.70 -1.17 8.45
CA THR A 565 26.87 -2.15 9.53
C THR A 565 28.02 -3.11 9.27
N SER A 566 28.57 -3.16 8.06
CA SER A 566 29.63 -4.08 7.65
C SER A 566 30.90 -3.93 8.48
N ILE A 567 31.16 -2.72 8.99
CA ILE A 567 32.38 -2.42 9.76
C ILE A 567 32.34 -2.94 11.19
N PHE A 568 31.14 -3.24 11.73
CA PHE A 568 31.00 -3.77 13.09
C PHE A 568 31.30 -5.28 13.14
N PRO A 569 31.85 -5.79 14.25
CA PRO A 569 32.15 -7.21 14.38
C PRO A 569 30.86 -8.07 14.49
N ASN A 570 30.97 -9.35 14.15
CA ASN A 570 29.82 -10.27 14.13
C ASN A 570 29.22 -10.53 15.51
N GLU A 571 29.98 -10.36 16.57
CA GLU A 571 29.54 -10.48 17.97
C GLU A 571 28.45 -9.45 18.33
N GLU A 572 28.39 -8.37 17.58
CA GLU A 572 27.38 -7.29 17.74
C GLU A 572 26.08 -7.53 16.97
N ILE A 573 25.87 -8.72 16.42
CA ILE A 573 24.79 -8.98 15.47
C ILE A 573 23.40 -8.63 16.00
N ILE A 574 23.14 -8.81 17.29
CA ILE A 574 21.86 -8.44 17.91
C ILE A 574 21.66 -6.92 17.87
N ASN A 575 22.70 -6.15 18.23
CA ASN A 575 22.67 -4.70 18.18
C ASN A 575 22.61 -4.21 16.73
N ILE A 576 23.35 -4.84 15.80
CA ILE A 576 23.30 -4.56 14.36
C ILE A 576 21.88 -4.76 13.82
N ALA A 577 21.23 -5.87 14.14
CA ALA A 577 19.88 -6.18 13.68
C ALA A 577 18.83 -5.19 14.19
N GLN A 578 19.07 -4.54 15.33
CA GLN A 578 18.15 -3.59 15.95
C GLN A 578 18.58 -2.12 15.81
N LEU A 579 19.69 -1.85 15.13
CA LEU A 579 20.31 -0.52 15.04
C LEU A 579 19.31 0.54 14.52
N ASN A 580 18.67 0.27 13.40
CA ASN A 580 17.71 1.20 12.78
C ASN A 580 16.42 1.37 13.61
N GLY A 581 15.99 0.32 14.30
CA GLY A 581 14.78 0.36 15.14
C GLY A 581 14.96 1.13 16.44
N VAL A 582 16.15 1.07 17.00
CA VAL A 582 16.46 1.54 18.37
C VAL A 582 17.16 2.90 18.39
N ALA A 583 18.07 3.19 17.45
CA ALA A 583 18.95 4.36 17.52
C ALA A 583 18.20 5.68 17.74
N LEU A 584 17.10 5.90 17.06
CA LEU A 584 16.27 7.10 17.17
C LEU A 584 14.92 6.83 17.85
N VAL A 585 14.80 5.77 18.65
CA VAL A 585 13.55 5.45 19.33
C VAL A 585 13.13 6.55 20.31
N GLY A 586 14.07 7.20 20.95
CA GLY A 586 13.88 8.30 21.87
C GLY A 586 13.62 9.66 21.22
N GLY A 587 13.73 9.76 19.89
CA GLY A 587 13.57 11.03 19.17
C GLY A 587 14.91 11.69 18.83
N ILE A 588 14.89 13.01 18.56
CA ILE A 588 16.06 13.82 18.17
C ILE A 588 16.05 15.17 18.91
N GLY A 589 17.23 15.71 19.18
CA GLY A 589 17.37 16.96 19.92
C GLY A 589 16.72 16.89 21.30
N ASN A 590 15.90 17.87 21.63
CA ASN A 590 15.10 17.89 22.85
C ASN A 590 13.74 17.19 22.73
N PHE A 591 13.39 16.70 21.54
CA PHE A 591 12.06 16.21 21.23
C PHE A 591 12.00 14.69 21.30
N SER A 592 11.03 14.15 22.06
CA SER A 592 10.55 12.79 21.88
C SER A 592 9.89 12.63 20.49
N LYS A 593 9.61 11.41 20.04
CA LYS A 593 8.88 11.22 18.79
C LYS A 593 7.49 11.86 18.79
N VAL A 594 6.82 11.86 19.97
CA VAL A 594 5.51 12.49 20.16
C VAL A 594 5.65 14.01 20.05
N ASP A 595 6.57 14.59 20.83
CA ASP A 595 6.77 16.05 20.85
C ASP A 595 7.22 16.59 19.50
N LEU A 596 8.07 15.83 18.78
CA LEU A 596 8.48 16.18 17.43
C LEU A 596 7.29 16.22 16.47
N GLY A 597 6.40 15.23 16.53
CA GLY A 597 5.18 15.21 15.74
C GLY A 597 4.27 16.41 16.03
N LYS A 598 4.15 16.81 17.32
CA LYS A 598 3.40 18.01 17.72
C LYS A 598 4.06 19.31 17.21
N ALA A 599 5.39 19.41 17.31
CA ALA A 599 6.15 20.58 16.84
C ALA A 599 6.15 20.76 15.31
N LEU A 600 5.96 19.66 14.57
CA LEU A 600 5.90 19.69 13.10
C LEU A 600 4.47 19.84 12.54
N ALA A 601 3.47 20.09 13.38
CA ALA A 601 2.10 20.25 12.92
C ALA A 601 1.99 21.38 11.87
N GLY A 602 1.32 21.12 10.75
CA GLY A 602 1.19 22.03 9.61
C GLY A 602 2.45 22.16 8.76
N LYS A 603 3.52 21.40 9.04
CA LYS A 603 4.74 21.33 8.24
C LYS A 603 4.76 20.09 7.37
N ARG A 604 5.18 20.24 6.14
CA ARG A 604 5.44 19.12 5.23
C ARG A 604 6.94 18.92 5.09
N ALA A 605 7.55 18.36 6.11
CA ALA A 605 8.96 18.00 6.12
C ALA A 605 9.16 16.73 6.94
N ASN A 606 9.94 15.81 6.41
CA ASN A 606 10.39 14.62 7.13
C ASN A 606 11.84 14.30 6.81
N VAL A 607 12.53 13.64 7.76
CA VAL A 607 13.87 13.12 7.60
C VAL A 607 13.97 11.79 8.35
N ALA A 608 14.63 10.82 7.73
CA ALA A 608 14.90 9.50 8.30
C ALA A 608 16.35 9.11 8.06
N ALA A 609 16.99 8.56 9.09
CA ALA A 609 18.29 7.92 8.99
C ALA A 609 18.14 6.43 8.67
N GLY A 610 19.12 5.86 7.95
CA GLY A 610 19.19 4.44 7.66
C GLY A 610 20.63 3.96 7.62
N ILE A 611 20.91 2.83 8.25
CA ILE A 611 22.23 2.19 8.21
C ILE A 611 22.04 0.81 7.59
N GLY A 612 22.46 0.70 6.33
CA GLY A 612 22.45 -0.55 5.57
C GLY A 612 23.68 -1.39 5.85
N ASN A 613 23.88 -2.45 5.06
CA ASN A 613 25.07 -3.28 5.24
C ASN A 613 26.35 -2.53 4.87
N THR A 614 26.36 -1.82 3.75
CA THR A 614 27.56 -1.18 3.17
C THR A 614 27.52 0.34 3.17
N THR A 615 26.40 0.95 3.50
CA THR A 615 26.19 2.41 3.46
C THR A 615 25.39 2.88 4.67
N GLU A 616 25.56 4.12 5.06
CA GLU A 616 24.64 4.90 5.87
C GLU A 616 23.98 5.99 5.02
N THR A 617 22.73 6.26 5.33
CA THR A 617 21.91 7.21 4.54
C THR A 617 21.09 8.13 5.43
N VAL A 618 20.81 9.33 4.94
CA VAL A 618 19.79 10.23 5.45
C VAL A 618 18.88 10.60 4.29
N SER A 619 17.61 10.25 4.38
CA SER A 619 16.60 10.56 3.36
C SER A 619 15.61 11.57 3.89
N GLY A 620 15.12 12.46 3.04
CA GLY A 620 14.13 13.45 3.43
C GLY A 620 13.23 13.88 2.28
N SER A 621 12.09 14.44 2.63
CA SER A 621 11.25 15.15 1.66
C SER A 621 10.55 16.33 2.33
N CYS A 622 10.26 17.37 1.56
CA CYS A 622 9.53 18.54 2.04
C CYS A 622 8.78 19.24 0.92
N ALA A 623 7.85 20.13 1.32
CA ALA A 623 7.38 21.21 0.46
C ALA A 623 8.49 22.29 0.34
N PRO A 624 8.57 23.05 -0.75
CA PRO A 624 9.58 24.10 -0.89
C PRO A 624 9.58 25.11 0.27
N LYS A 625 8.41 25.47 0.80
CA LYS A 625 8.26 26.39 1.95
C LYS A 625 8.81 25.82 3.27
N ASP A 626 8.91 24.51 3.39
CA ASP A 626 9.38 23.81 4.58
C ASP A 626 10.82 23.26 4.43
N PHE A 627 11.56 23.74 3.43
CA PHE A 627 12.92 23.31 3.16
C PHE A 627 13.86 23.55 4.36
N GLU A 628 13.74 24.69 5.04
CA GLU A 628 14.52 24.95 6.26
C GLU A 628 14.23 23.95 7.36
N THR A 629 12.95 23.56 7.54
CA THR A 629 12.56 22.54 8.51
C THR A 629 13.22 21.18 8.18
N MET A 630 13.26 20.77 6.91
CA MET A 630 13.96 19.55 6.50
C MET A 630 15.46 19.63 6.79
N MET A 631 16.10 20.79 6.57
CA MET A 631 17.50 20.97 6.90
C MET A 631 17.77 20.92 8.41
N GLN A 632 16.90 21.50 9.24
CA GLN A 632 16.96 21.41 10.70
C GLN A 632 16.85 19.96 11.18
N LEU A 633 15.89 19.22 10.65
CA LEU A 633 15.71 17.80 10.95
C LEU A 633 16.92 16.98 10.53
N THR A 634 17.52 17.28 9.38
CA THR A 634 18.76 16.62 8.92
C THR A 634 19.91 16.87 9.88
N TYR A 635 20.11 18.11 10.32
CA TYR A 635 21.14 18.46 11.29
C TYR A 635 20.96 17.70 12.60
N LEU A 636 19.75 17.70 13.18
CA LEU A 636 19.45 17.00 14.43
C LEU A 636 19.59 15.48 14.30
N THR A 637 19.22 14.91 13.17
CA THR A 637 19.38 13.48 12.88
C THR A 637 20.85 13.06 12.91
N PHE A 638 21.76 13.89 12.38
CA PHE A 638 23.20 13.63 12.46
C PHE A 638 23.76 13.79 13.86
N THR A 639 23.38 14.87 14.54
CA THR A 639 24.13 15.35 15.71
C THR A 639 23.52 14.97 17.05
N SER A 640 22.22 14.73 17.10
CA SER A 640 21.48 14.78 18.34
C SER A 640 20.46 13.64 18.52
N PRO A 641 20.91 12.34 18.41
CA PRO A 641 20.06 11.23 18.77
C PRO A 641 19.73 11.31 20.28
N ARG A 642 18.44 11.38 20.60
CA ARG A 642 17.97 11.51 21.99
C ARG A 642 17.88 10.13 22.64
N LYS A 643 18.49 9.98 23.83
CA LYS A 643 18.33 8.77 24.65
C LYS A 643 17.04 8.89 25.46
N ASP A 644 16.20 7.85 25.39
CA ASP A 644 14.96 7.74 26.19
C ASP A 644 14.74 6.27 26.57
N ASN A 645 14.94 5.97 27.85
CA ASN A 645 14.84 4.61 28.33
C ASN A 645 13.40 4.08 28.34
N GLU A 646 12.40 4.96 28.55
CA GLU A 646 10.99 4.54 28.49
C GLU A 646 10.58 4.16 27.07
N ALA A 647 10.97 4.96 26.08
CA ALA A 647 10.72 4.65 24.68
C ALA A 647 11.47 3.36 24.24
N PHE A 648 12.66 3.10 24.77
CA PHE A 648 13.39 1.87 24.52
C PHE A 648 12.69 0.65 25.15
N GLU A 649 12.25 0.73 26.42
CA GLU A 649 11.48 -0.36 27.04
C GLU A 649 10.16 -0.62 26.29
N SER A 650 9.45 0.44 25.86
CA SER A 650 8.29 0.32 24.99
C SER A 650 8.61 -0.44 23.70
N TYR A 651 9.73 -0.12 23.05
CA TYR A 651 10.19 -0.81 21.85
C TYR A 651 10.42 -2.31 22.12
N LYS A 652 11.17 -2.65 23.17
CA LYS A 652 11.43 -4.06 23.54
C LYS A 652 10.16 -4.83 23.80
N ASN A 653 9.23 -4.26 24.55
CA ASN A 653 7.97 -4.91 24.89
C ASN A 653 7.13 -5.21 23.64
N ARG A 654 7.07 -4.29 22.67
CA ARG A 654 6.39 -4.52 21.39
C ARG A 654 7.13 -5.57 20.55
N LEU A 655 8.46 -5.51 20.47
CA LEU A 655 9.26 -6.49 19.75
C LEU A 655 9.11 -7.90 20.33
N LYS A 656 9.12 -8.04 21.67
CA LYS A 656 8.83 -9.33 22.32
C LYS A 656 7.46 -9.87 21.92
N ALA A 657 6.43 -9.02 21.99
CA ALA A 657 5.07 -9.39 21.61
C ALA A 657 4.97 -9.85 20.14
N GLU A 658 5.70 -9.21 19.24
CA GLU A 658 5.76 -9.60 17.82
C GLU A 658 6.44 -10.95 17.63
N LEU A 659 7.51 -11.21 18.39
CA LEU A 659 8.32 -12.43 18.25
C LEU A 659 7.74 -13.63 19.00
N GLN A 660 6.94 -13.42 20.03
CA GLN A 660 6.45 -14.43 20.96
C GLN A 660 5.70 -15.59 20.27
N ASN A 661 4.98 -15.33 19.21
CA ASN A 661 4.23 -16.33 18.45
C ASN A 661 4.50 -16.26 16.94
N ALA A 662 5.66 -15.74 16.55
CA ALA A 662 5.99 -15.56 15.13
C ALA A 662 5.98 -16.89 14.35
N ASP A 663 6.33 -17.99 15.00
CA ASP A 663 6.41 -19.33 14.40
C ASP A 663 5.02 -19.97 14.13
N ALA A 664 3.92 -19.34 14.57
CA ALA A 664 2.56 -19.75 14.19
C ALA A 664 2.32 -19.56 12.68
N ASN A 665 2.91 -18.55 12.06
CA ASN A 665 2.79 -18.35 10.63
C ASN A 665 3.74 -19.29 9.85
N PRO A 666 3.22 -20.16 8.96
CA PRO A 666 4.05 -21.07 8.17
C PRO A 666 5.14 -20.38 7.36
N MET A 667 4.87 -19.18 6.83
CA MET A 667 5.85 -18.41 6.05
C MET A 667 7.06 -17.95 6.87
N THR A 668 6.93 -17.84 8.20
CA THR A 668 8.07 -17.61 9.07
C THR A 668 9.05 -18.77 9.04
N ALA A 669 8.55 -20.00 9.15
CA ALA A 669 9.37 -21.21 9.04
C ALA A 669 10.01 -21.34 7.65
N PHE A 670 9.28 -20.96 6.60
CA PHE A 670 9.82 -20.96 5.24
C PHE A 670 10.99 -19.98 5.08
N SER A 671 10.83 -18.74 5.54
CA SER A 671 11.88 -17.72 5.48
C SER A 671 13.12 -18.08 6.31
N ASP A 672 12.92 -18.65 7.50
CA ASP A 672 14.02 -19.13 8.36
C ASP A 672 14.80 -20.26 7.67
N THR A 673 14.08 -21.19 7.06
CA THR A 673 14.69 -22.29 6.31
C THR A 673 15.47 -21.78 5.11
N ILE A 674 14.91 -20.86 4.33
CA ILE A 674 15.63 -20.22 3.23
C ILE A 674 16.93 -19.60 3.73
N THR A 675 16.88 -18.76 4.77
CA THR A 675 18.06 -18.09 5.32
C THR A 675 19.13 -19.09 5.75
N SER A 676 18.73 -20.14 6.46
CA SER A 676 19.64 -21.20 6.92
C SER A 676 20.23 -22.00 5.74
N VAL A 677 19.42 -22.30 4.73
CA VAL A 677 19.89 -23.05 3.55
C VAL A 677 20.82 -22.21 2.69
N LEU A 678 20.53 -20.92 2.51
CA LEU A 678 21.35 -20.01 1.71
C LEU A 678 22.71 -19.73 2.35
N TYR A 679 22.72 -19.41 3.65
CA TYR A 679 23.91 -18.88 4.32
C TYR A 679 24.51 -19.82 5.36
N GLY A 680 23.89 -21.00 5.58
CA GLY A 680 24.35 -21.95 6.59
C GLY A 680 24.24 -21.34 8.00
N HIS A 681 25.34 -21.50 8.78
CA HIS A 681 25.43 -20.94 10.14
C HIS A 681 26.21 -19.63 10.18
N HIS A 682 26.14 -18.81 9.11
CA HIS A 682 26.83 -17.52 9.12
C HIS A 682 26.29 -16.64 10.25
N PRO A 683 27.15 -16.03 11.08
CA PRO A 683 26.72 -15.28 12.27
C PRO A 683 25.73 -14.14 11.97
N ARG A 684 25.79 -13.55 10.77
CA ARG A 684 24.88 -12.47 10.35
C ARG A 684 23.56 -12.96 9.78
N ALA A 685 23.41 -14.25 9.52
CA ALA A 685 22.20 -14.86 8.98
C ALA A 685 21.27 -15.32 10.12
N ILE A 686 20.85 -14.39 10.97
CA ILE A 686 19.97 -14.71 12.10
C ILE A 686 18.60 -14.06 11.94
N ARG A 687 17.61 -14.73 12.50
CA ARG A 687 16.32 -14.13 12.82
C ARG A 687 16.24 -13.84 14.31
N MET A 688 15.81 -12.64 14.67
CA MET A 688 15.56 -12.30 16.07
C MET A 688 14.53 -13.26 16.68
N LYS A 689 14.82 -13.73 17.89
CA LYS A 689 13.92 -14.53 18.73
C LYS A 689 13.62 -13.75 20.00
N GLU A 690 12.50 -14.07 20.65
CA GLU A 690 12.04 -13.35 21.85
C GLU A 690 13.15 -13.23 22.92
N TYR A 691 13.87 -14.31 23.22
CA TYR A 691 14.94 -14.34 24.25
C TYR A 691 16.15 -13.45 23.90
N MET A 692 16.32 -13.06 22.63
CA MET A 692 17.43 -12.18 22.20
C MET A 692 17.10 -10.70 22.49
N VAL A 693 15.84 -10.35 22.69
CA VAL A 693 15.44 -8.94 22.88
C VAL A 693 16.08 -8.33 24.13
N ASP A 694 16.26 -9.11 25.19
CA ASP A 694 16.91 -8.65 26.41
C ASP A 694 18.44 -8.45 26.30
N GLN A 695 19.03 -8.91 25.19
CA GLN A 695 20.45 -8.72 24.88
C GLN A 695 20.71 -7.42 24.10
N ILE A 696 19.68 -6.71 23.68
CA ILE A 696 19.79 -5.43 22.97
C ILE A 696 20.39 -4.39 23.92
N ASN A 697 21.51 -3.80 23.54
CA ASN A 697 22.19 -2.79 24.34
C ASN A 697 21.98 -1.40 23.74
N TYR A 698 21.11 -0.59 24.36
CA TYR A 698 20.77 0.74 23.86
C TYR A 698 21.96 1.70 23.80
N ASP A 699 22.83 1.71 24.83
CA ASP A 699 24.01 2.58 24.82
C ASP A 699 24.94 2.22 23.67
N ARG A 700 25.14 0.92 23.44
CA ARG A 700 26.00 0.44 22.37
C ARG A 700 25.42 0.81 21.00
N ILE A 701 24.10 0.70 20.82
CA ILE A 701 23.42 1.12 19.59
C ILE A 701 23.58 2.62 19.34
N LEU A 702 23.47 3.44 20.38
CA LEU A 702 23.71 4.89 20.25
C LEU A 702 25.14 5.21 19.88
N GLU A 703 26.12 4.47 20.43
CA GLU A 703 27.53 4.60 20.03
C GLU A 703 27.76 4.22 18.57
N MET A 704 27.17 3.10 18.13
CA MET A 704 27.23 2.64 16.74
C MET A 704 26.62 3.69 15.80
N TYR A 705 25.46 4.22 16.16
CA TYR A 705 24.79 5.27 15.38
C TYR A 705 25.65 6.53 15.28
N LYS A 706 26.14 7.04 16.42
CA LYS A 706 27.00 8.22 16.45
C LYS A 706 28.28 8.01 15.66
N ASP A 707 28.83 6.79 15.65
CA ASP A 707 30.02 6.48 14.84
C ASP A 707 29.76 6.60 13.35
N ARG A 708 28.56 6.20 12.89
CA ARG A 708 28.20 6.31 11.47
C ARG A 708 28.00 7.76 11.02
N TYR A 709 27.49 8.62 11.86
CA TYR A 709 27.14 10.01 11.52
C TYR A 709 28.13 11.06 12.07
N LYS A 710 29.27 10.66 12.61
CA LYS A 710 30.26 11.60 13.18
C LYS A 710 31.10 12.36 12.14
N ASP A 711 31.06 11.95 10.89
CA ASP A 711 31.80 12.60 9.80
C ASP A 711 30.90 12.79 8.57
N ALA A 712 30.59 14.03 8.27
CA ALA A 712 29.79 14.36 7.09
C ALA A 712 30.66 14.65 5.85
N SER A 713 32.01 14.69 5.99
CA SER A 713 32.91 15.04 4.89
C SER A 713 32.92 14.01 3.76
N ASP A 714 32.56 12.77 4.04
CA ASP A 714 32.44 11.68 3.07
C ASP A 714 30.99 11.47 2.56
N PHE A 715 30.01 12.24 3.09
CA PHE A 715 28.65 12.22 2.59
C PHE A 715 28.48 12.99 1.29
N THR A 716 27.76 12.37 0.38
CA THR A 716 27.23 13.05 -0.80
C THR A 716 25.72 13.19 -0.66
N PHE A 717 25.23 14.42 -0.74
CA PHE A 717 23.81 14.73 -0.70
C PHE A 717 23.27 14.98 -2.11
N TYR A 718 22.08 14.51 -2.37
CA TYR A 718 21.30 14.72 -3.58
C TYR A 718 20.00 15.42 -3.23
N LEU A 719 19.67 16.50 -3.95
CA LEU A 719 18.43 17.24 -3.84
C LEU A 719 17.79 17.30 -5.23
N VAL A 720 16.55 16.79 -5.32
CA VAL A 720 15.78 16.77 -6.57
C VAL A 720 14.39 17.31 -6.32
N GLY A 721 13.89 18.18 -7.19
CA GLY A 721 12.54 18.72 -7.10
C GLY A 721 12.45 20.20 -7.38
N ASN A 722 11.41 20.83 -6.88
CA ASN A 722 11.17 22.26 -7.04
C ASN A 722 12.14 23.09 -6.15
N VAL A 723 13.42 23.08 -6.54
CA VAL A 723 14.52 23.71 -5.81
C VAL A 723 14.84 25.07 -6.41
N ASP A 724 14.62 26.14 -5.64
CA ASP A 724 15.18 27.46 -5.94
C ASP A 724 16.58 27.58 -5.28
N LEU A 725 17.61 27.44 -6.10
CA LEU A 725 19.01 27.52 -5.63
C LEU A 725 19.35 28.85 -4.98
N ALA A 726 18.75 29.97 -5.40
CA ALA A 726 19.08 31.28 -4.86
C ALA A 726 18.69 31.41 -3.37
N THR A 727 17.52 30.91 -3.03
CA THR A 727 17.00 30.97 -1.65
C THR A 727 17.49 29.81 -0.79
N MET A 728 17.78 28.62 -1.38
CA MET A 728 18.12 27.40 -0.64
C MET A 728 19.61 27.23 -0.37
N LYS A 729 20.51 27.79 -1.19
CA LYS A 729 21.96 27.72 -0.93
C LYS A 729 22.40 28.22 0.46
N PRO A 730 21.89 29.36 0.97
CA PRO A 730 22.24 29.80 2.31
C PRO A 730 21.84 28.78 3.39
N LEU A 731 20.69 28.13 3.23
CA LEU A 731 20.20 27.09 4.15
C LEU A 731 21.06 25.84 4.07
N ILE A 732 21.42 25.40 2.85
CA ILE A 732 22.36 24.29 2.64
C ILE A 732 23.69 24.57 3.35
N ALA A 733 24.26 25.74 3.15
CA ALA A 733 25.52 26.15 3.79
C ALA A 733 25.38 26.25 5.32
N LYS A 734 24.25 26.78 5.83
CA LYS A 734 23.99 26.89 7.26
C LYS A 734 23.91 25.52 7.93
N TYR A 735 23.07 24.63 7.43
CA TYR A 735 22.75 23.36 8.12
C TYR A 735 23.70 22.23 7.74
N LEU A 736 23.87 21.90 6.45
CA LEU A 736 24.79 20.85 6.04
C LEU A 736 26.26 21.24 6.25
N GLY A 737 26.58 22.54 6.12
CA GLY A 737 27.89 23.05 6.42
C GLY A 737 28.25 23.08 7.91
N SER A 738 27.27 22.95 8.81
CA SER A 738 27.48 22.81 10.27
C SER A 738 27.61 21.37 10.74
N LEU A 739 27.40 20.39 9.85
CA LEU A 739 27.57 18.99 10.21
C LEU A 739 29.03 18.68 10.62
N PRO A 740 29.26 17.77 11.59
CA PRO A 740 30.57 17.42 12.03
C PRO A 740 31.43 16.83 10.90
N SER A 741 32.72 17.13 10.90
CA SER A 741 33.65 16.64 9.89
C SER A 741 35.00 16.34 10.55
N ILE A 742 35.50 15.14 10.32
CA ILE A 742 36.82 14.68 10.79
C ILE A 742 37.73 14.21 9.65
N ASN A 743 37.25 14.37 8.40
CA ASN A 743 37.90 13.94 7.16
C ASN A 743 38.30 12.45 7.16
N ARG A 744 37.44 11.60 7.69
CA ARG A 744 37.55 10.15 7.63
C ARG A 744 37.39 9.66 6.21
N LYS A 745 38.25 8.74 5.79
CA LYS A 745 38.04 7.98 4.55
C LYS A 745 37.65 6.58 4.93
N GLU A 746 36.39 6.24 4.68
CA GLU A 746 35.85 4.94 5.04
C GLU A 746 35.29 4.22 3.82
N THR A 747 35.31 2.89 3.89
CA THR A 747 34.64 2.00 2.96
C THR A 747 34.01 0.85 3.74
N PHE A 748 33.20 0.07 3.12
CA PHE A 748 32.59 -1.11 3.71
C PHE A 748 33.57 -2.29 3.79
N LYS A 749 33.22 -3.28 4.62
CA LYS A 749 33.93 -4.57 4.72
C LYS A 749 33.09 -5.66 4.08
N ASP A 750 33.72 -6.59 3.41
CA ASP A 750 33.10 -7.85 3.05
C ASP A 750 33.11 -8.80 4.26
N ASN A 751 31.93 -9.14 4.76
CA ASN A 751 31.76 -10.04 5.90
C ASN A 751 31.61 -11.50 5.45
N HIS A 752 31.78 -11.79 4.16
CA HIS A 752 31.71 -13.13 3.57
C HIS A 752 30.38 -13.87 3.83
N MET A 753 29.28 -13.13 3.86
CA MET A 753 27.94 -13.70 3.91
C MET A 753 27.51 -14.15 2.51
N ASP A 754 28.14 -15.25 2.07
CA ASP A 754 28.02 -15.75 0.71
C ASP A 754 26.88 -16.78 0.59
N ILE A 755 26.16 -16.73 -0.52
CA ILE A 755 25.22 -17.80 -0.90
C ILE A 755 26.01 -19.10 -1.10
N ARG A 756 25.54 -20.17 -0.47
CA ARG A 756 26.14 -21.50 -0.62
C ARG A 756 26.10 -21.96 -2.07
N LYS A 757 27.21 -22.59 -2.50
CA LYS A 757 27.38 -23.09 -3.87
C LYS A 757 26.98 -24.56 -4.00
N GLY A 758 26.75 -24.98 -5.23
CA GLY A 758 26.39 -26.32 -5.62
C GLY A 758 24.88 -26.56 -5.69
N GLN A 759 24.48 -27.81 -5.81
CA GLN A 759 23.07 -28.20 -5.89
C GLN A 759 22.59 -28.60 -4.50
N ILE A 760 21.66 -27.84 -3.95
CA ILE A 760 21.12 -28.04 -2.60
C ILE A 760 19.61 -28.14 -2.70
N LYS A 761 19.06 -29.25 -2.19
CA LYS A 761 17.60 -29.43 -2.07
C LYS A 761 17.25 -29.63 -0.61
N ASN A 762 16.35 -28.80 -0.11
CA ASN A 762 15.78 -28.91 1.23
C ASN A 762 14.26 -29.05 1.12
N VAL A 763 13.72 -30.09 1.72
CA VAL A 763 12.28 -30.33 1.79
C VAL A 763 11.93 -30.52 3.25
N PHE A 764 10.96 -29.73 3.74
CA PHE A 764 10.48 -29.86 5.12
C PHE A 764 8.96 -29.75 5.19
N ALA A 765 8.41 -30.30 6.26
CA ALA A 765 6.97 -30.28 6.51
C ALA A 765 6.64 -29.24 7.61
N LYS A 766 5.57 -28.48 7.38
CA LYS A 766 4.98 -27.57 8.36
C LYS A 766 3.46 -27.75 8.32
N ALA A 767 2.86 -27.99 9.46
CA ALA A 767 1.40 -28.07 9.57
C ALA A 767 0.77 -26.73 9.16
N GLN A 768 -0.29 -26.80 8.38
CA GLN A 768 -1.07 -25.68 7.88
C GLN A 768 -2.54 -26.08 7.89
N GLU A 769 -3.43 -25.17 8.27
CA GLU A 769 -4.89 -25.42 8.26
C GLU A 769 -5.42 -25.57 6.83
N THR A 770 -4.87 -24.80 5.89
CA THR A 770 -5.10 -25.02 4.46
C THR A 770 -3.87 -25.68 3.87
N PRO A 771 -3.95 -26.93 3.44
CA PRO A 771 -2.81 -27.65 2.88
C PRO A 771 -2.22 -26.91 1.65
N MET A 772 -0.95 -26.49 1.75
CA MET A 772 -0.25 -25.76 0.69
C MET A 772 1.22 -26.13 0.66
N ALA A 773 1.77 -26.26 -0.54
CA ALA A 773 3.20 -26.34 -0.77
C ALA A 773 3.72 -24.98 -1.24
N THR A 774 4.80 -24.49 -0.62
CA THR A 774 5.53 -23.30 -1.07
C THR A 774 6.91 -23.72 -1.54
N ILE A 775 7.24 -23.37 -2.79
CA ILE A 775 8.45 -23.82 -3.48
C ILE A 775 9.28 -22.59 -3.87
N MET A 776 10.58 -22.62 -3.60
CA MET A 776 11.56 -21.67 -4.08
C MET A 776 12.69 -22.39 -4.82
N PHE A 777 12.99 -21.89 -6.01
CA PHE A 777 14.25 -22.16 -6.70
C PHE A 777 15.10 -20.89 -6.66
N LEU A 778 16.38 -21.04 -6.41
CA LEU A 778 17.35 -19.97 -6.46
C LEU A 778 18.57 -20.41 -7.24
N TYR A 779 18.90 -19.66 -8.28
CA TYR A 779 20.12 -19.83 -9.08
C TYR A 779 21.05 -18.65 -8.81
N SER A 780 22.33 -18.93 -8.49
CA SER A 780 23.28 -17.87 -8.21
C SER A 780 24.59 -18.05 -8.96
N GLY A 781 25.30 -16.93 -9.21
CA GLY A 781 26.58 -16.99 -9.91
C GLY A 781 27.28 -15.65 -10.06
N SER A 782 28.55 -15.69 -10.41
CA SER A 782 29.31 -14.50 -10.76
C SER A 782 28.78 -13.90 -12.08
N CYS A 783 28.51 -12.61 -12.05
CA CYS A 783 28.15 -11.84 -13.24
C CYS A 783 28.63 -10.41 -13.08
N LYS A 784 29.29 -9.88 -14.08
CA LYS A 784 29.75 -8.49 -14.08
C LYS A 784 28.59 -7.54 -13.89
N TYR A 785 28.75 -6.60 -12.98
CA TYR A 785 27.77 -5.53 -12.79
C TYR A 785 27.98 -4.43 -13.85
N ASP A 786 27.11 -4.35 -14.81
CA ASP A 786 27.05 -3.26 -15.79
C ASP A 786 25.61 -3.07 -16.31
N LEU A 787 25.34 -1.94 -16.97
CA LEU A 787 24.02 -1.60 -17.46
C LEU A 787 23.45 -2.66 -18.41
N ARG A 788 24.31 -3.24 -19.30
CA ARG A 788 23.85 -4.25 -20.24
C ARG A 788 23.35 -5.51 -19.54
N ASN A 789 24.09 -6.00 -18.56
CA ASN A 789 23.71 -7.19 -17.80
C ASN A 789 22.45 -6.93 -16.94
N ASN A 790 22.28 -5.72 -16.38
CA ASN A 790 21.04 -5.34 -15.69
C ASN A 790 19.84 -5.31 -16.65
N VAL A 791 20.01 -4.80 -17.87
CA VAL A 791 18.95 -4.82 -18.88
C VAL A 791 18.65 -6.25 -19.36
N LEU A 792 19.68 -7.09 -19.57
CA LEU A 792 19.48 -8.51 -19.90
C LEU A 792 18.71 -9.26 -18.80
N LEU A 793 19.03 -9.00 -17.55
CA LEU A 793 18.30 -9.56 -16.41
C LEU A 793 16.83 -9.13 -16.42
N SER A 794 16.56 -7.86 -16.69
CA SER A 794 15.18 -7.37 -16.79
C SER A 794 14.39 -8.01 -17.94
N PHE A 795 15.04 -8.31 -19.07
CA PHE A 795 14.44 -9.08 -20.15
C PHE A 795 14.18 -10.53 -19.74
N LEU A 796 15.12 -11.16 -19.06
CA LEU A 796 15.01 -12.55 -18.59
C LEU A 796 13.85 -12.71 -17.60
N ASP A 797 13.78 -11.85 -16.58
CA ASP A 797 12.72 -11.90 -15.57
C ASP A 797 11.34 -11.81 -16.20
N GLN A 798 11.14 -10.83 -17.07
CA GLN A 798 9.85 -10.64 -17.74
C GLN A 798 9.53 -11.78 -18.72
N ALA A 799 10.55 -12.33 -19.41
CA ALA A 799 10.34 -13.46 -20.31
C ALA A 799 9.92 -14.72 -19.54
N LEU A 800 10.50 -14.96 -18.37
CA LEU A 800 10.13 -16.07 -17.50
C LEU A 800 8.75 -15.87 -16.89
N ASP A 801 8.39 -14.65 -16.45
CA ASP A 801 7.04 -14.32 -15.99
C ASP A 801 5.98 -14.68 -17.04
N LEU A 802 6.18 -14.29 -18.29
CA LEU A 802 5.27 -14.61 -19.40
C LEU A 802 5.14 -16.12 -19.61
N VAL A 803 6.26 -16.83 -19.63
CA VAL A 803 6.27 -18.29 -19.83
C VAL A 803 5.60 -19.02 -18.66
N TYR A 804 5.91 -18.66 -17.43
CA TYR A 804 5.34 -19.33 -16.26
C TYR A 804 3.86 -19.03 -16.08
N THR A 805 3.41 -17.82 -16.41
CA THR A 805 1.98 -17.50 -16.45
C THR A 805 1.28 -18.41 -17.46
N ALA A 806 1.77 -18.53 -18.68
CA ALA A 806 1.15 -19.35 -19.69
C ALA A 806 1.15 -20.85 -19.36
N GLU A 807 2.29 -21.40 -18.92
CA GLU A 807 2.44 -22.85 -18.76
C GLU A 807 1.90 -23.36 -17.42
N ILE A 808 2.04 -22.61 -16.33
CA ILE A 808 1.71 -23.11 -14.98
C ILE A 808 0.37 -22.58 -14.48
N ARG A 809 0.07 -21.29 -14.68
CA ARG A 809 -1.21 -20.70 -14.29
C ARG A 809 -2.30 -21.06 -15.29
N GLU A 810 -2.08 -20.69 -16.56
CA GLU A 810 -3.14 -20.79 -17.57
C GLU A 810 -3.38 -22.23 -18.05
N LYS A 811 -2.33 -22.99 -18.29
CA LYS A 811 -2.46 -24.35 -18.86
C LYS A 811 -2.72 -25.42 -17.80
N GLU A 812 -1.99 -25.38 -16.69
CA GLU A 812 -2.10 -26.40 -15.63
C GLU A 812 -3.16 -26.04 -14.56
N GLY A 813 -3.58 -24.77 -14.47
CA GLY A 813 -4.43 -24.30 -13.36
C GLY A 813 -3.86 -24.70 -12.00
N GLY A 814 -2.53 -24.68 -11.88
CA GLY A 814 -1.82 -25.28 -10.76
C GLY A 814 -1.32 -24.33 -9.72
N THR A 815 -1.39 -23.03 -10.00
CA THR A 815 -0.99 -21.95 -9.08
C THR A 815 -1.76 -20.68 -9.42
N TYR A 816 -1.91 -19.82 -8.45
CA TYR A 816 -2.38 -18.46 -8.72
C TYR A 816 -1.35 -17.62 -9.49
N GLY A 817 -0.05 -17.84 -9.22
CA GLY A 817 1.02 -17.18 -9.93
C GLY A 817 2.41 -17.71 -9.58
N VAL A 818 3.35 -17.48 -10.48
CA VAL A 818 4.78 -17.77 -10.27
C VAL A 818 5.51 -16.44 -10.29
N SER A 819 6.27 -16.16 -9.25
CA SER A 819 7.10 -14.95 -9.16
C SER A 819 8.52 -15.27 -9.57
N CYS A 820 9.03 -14.56 -10.58
CA CYS A 820 10.42 -14.62 -10.99
C CYS A 820 11.11 -13.28 -10.71
N ASN A 821 12.18 -13.29 -9.91
CA ASN A 821 12.89 -12.11 -9.51
C ASN A 821 14.41 -12.30 -9.63
N GLY A 822 15.01 -11.51 -10.50
CA GLY A 822 16.46 -11.44 -10.65
C GLY A 822 17.05 -10.23 -9.94
N SER A 823 18.23 -10.40 -9.35
CA SER A 823 19.04 -9.32 -8.83
C SER A 823 20.49 -9.47 -9.24
N LEU A 824 21.11 -8.34 -9.61
CA LEU A 824 22.52 -8.26 -9.89
C LEU A 824 23.16 -7.26 -8.94
N GLY A 825 23.96 -7.75 -8.00
CA GLY A 825 24.66 -6.93 -7.01
C GLY A 825 26.07 -6.58 -7.50
N LYS A 826 26.56 -5.37 -7.13
CA LYS A 826 27.96 -5.01 -7.31
C LYS A 826 28.79 -5.29 -6.06
N TYR A 827 28.24 -4.99 -4.90
CA TYR A 827 28.94 -5.09 -3.61
C TYR A 827 28.20 -6.02 -2.63
N PRO A 828 28.96 -6.74 -1.74
CA PRO A 828 30.42 -6.73 -1.63
C PRO A 828 31.14 -7.44 -2.79
N LYS A 829 30.41 -8.21 -3.63
CA LYS A 829 30.92 -8.88 -4.82
C LYS A 829 29.90 -8.84 -5.94
N GLU A 830 30.39 -8.94 -7.19
CA GLU A 830 29.52 -9.01 -8.38
C GLU A 830 28.84 -10.38 -8.45
N GLU A 831 27.56 -10.42 -8.10
CA GLU A 831 26.76 -11.66 -8.01
C GLU A 831 25.36 -11.47 -8.64
N LEU A 832 24.99 -12.42 -9.48
CA LEU A 832 23.67 -12.57 -10.05
C LEU A 832 22.90 -13.63 -9.27
N VAL A 833 21.67 -13.30 -8.89
CA VAL A 833 20.71 -14.22 -8.27
C VAL A 833 19.42 -14.18 -9.06
N LEU A 834 18.90 -15.35 -9.41
CA LEU A 834 17.59 -15.53 -10.01
C LEU A 834 16.75 -16.40 -9.08
N GLN A 835 15.65 -15.85 -8.57
CA GLN A 835 14.75 -16.54 -7.64
C GLN A 835 13.39 -16.78 -8.31
N ILE A 836 12.86 -17.99 -8.19
CA ILE A 836 11.53 -18.37 -8.67
C ILE A 836 10.75 -18.94 -7.50
N VAL A 837 9.58 -18.38 -7.21
CA VAL A 837 8.73 -18.78 -6.07
C VAL A 837 7.29 -18.97 -6.53
N PHE A 838 6.66 -20.05 -6.08
CA PHE A 838 5.23 -20.27 -6.27
C PHE A 838 4.62 -21.12 -5.15
N GLN A 839 3.30 -21.04 -5.05
CA GLN A 839 2.49 -21.83 -4.12
C GLN A 839 1.53 -22.71 -4.90
N THR A 840 1.24 -23.89 -4.39
CA THR A 840 0.37 -24.87 -5.06
C THR A 840 -0.18 -25.90 -4.09
N ASP A 841 -1.11 -26.69 -4.58
CA ASP A 841 -1.56 -27.93 -3.91
C ASP A 841 -0.36 -28.87 -3.64
N PRO A 842 -0.19 -29.39 -2.41
CA PRO A 842 0.88 -30.34 -2.10
C PRO A 842 0.98 -31.53 -3.07
N ALA A 843 -0.15 -32.00 -3.62
CA ALA A 843 -0.18 -33.07 -4.59
C ALA A 843 0.42 -32.71 -5.97
N LYS A 844 0.39 -31.43 -6.34
CA LYS A 844 0.91 -30.92 -7.63
C LYS A 844 2.36 -30.43 -7.57
N LYS A 845 2.95 -30.29 -6.37
CA LYS A 845 4.25 -29.64 -6.16
C LYS A 845 5.38 -30.19 -7.01
N ASP A 846 5.48 -31.52 -7.15
CA ASP A 846 6.58 -32.17 -7.89
C ASP A 846 6.37 -32.01 -9.40
N HIS A 847 5.13 -32.14 -9.89
CA HIS A 847 4.78 -31.96 -11.28
C HIS A 847 5.07 -30.52 -11.74
N LEU A 848 4.59 -29.51 -11.01
CA LEU A 848 4.79 -28.11 -11.36
C LEU A 848 6.25 -27.67 -11.19
N SER A 849 6.96 -28.19 -10.19
CA SER A 849 8.39 -27.99 -10.04
C SER A 849 9.17 -28.49 -11.27
N ALA A 850 8.78 -29.65 -11.81
CA ALA A 850 9.38 -30.17 -13.02
C ALA A 850 9.14 -29.24 -14.23
N ILE A 851 7.93 -28.72 -14.40
CA ILE A 851 7.61 -27.75 -15.46
C ILE A 851 8.43 -26.46 -15.29
N VAL A 852 8.56 -25.90 -14.08
CA VAL A 852 9.40 -24.72 -13.82
C VAL A 852 10.81 -24.93 -14.31
N VAL A 853 11.43 -26.06 -13.93
CA VAL A 853 12.80 -26.39 -14.33
C VAL A 853 12.91 -26.67 -15.84
N GLU A 854 11.94 -27.37 -16.44
CA GLU A 854 11.88 -27.63 -17.87
C GLU A 854 11.85 -26.33 -18.69
N GLN A 855 10.94 -25.40 -18.33
CA GLN A 855 10.81 -24.12 -19.03
C GLN A 855 12.04 -23.24 -18.85
N LEU A 856 12.68 -23.25 -17.67
CA LEU A 856 13.94 -22.56 -17.45
C LEU A 856 15.06 -23.08 -18.38
N HIS A 857 15.21 -24.41 -18.47
CA HIS A 857 16.18 -25.02 -19.35
C HIS A 857 15.85 -24.80 -20.83
N LYS A 858 14.56 -24.80 -21.19
CA LYS A 858 14.11 -24.48 -22.54
C LYS A 858 14.48 -23.03 -22.90
N MET A 859 14.22 -22.08 -21.97
CA MET A 859 14.62 -20.67 -22.14
C MET A 859 16.15 -20.54 -22.32
N ALA A 860 16.96 -21.28 -21.58
CA ALA A 860 18.41 -21.28 -21.71
C ALA A 860 18.89 -21.91 -23.02
N LYS A 861 18.11 -22.81 -23.62
CA LYS A 861 18.44 -23.49 -24.88
C LYS A 861 17.93 -22.78 -26.11
N GLU A 862 16.74 -22.21 -26.07
CA GLU A 862 16.01 -21.66 -27.22
C GLU A 862 15.91 -20.13 -27.19
N GLY A 863 16.00 -19.52 -25.98
CA GLY A 863 15.76 -18.10 -25.76
C GLY A 863 14.27 -17.72 -25.75
N PRO A 864 13.94 -16.47 -25.43
CA PRO A 864 12.58 -15.96 -25.52
C PRO A 864 12.11 -15.84 -26.97
N SER A 865 10.80 -15.99 -27.20
CA SER A 865 10.20 -15.83 -28.52
C SER A 865 10.32 -14.36 -29.02
N ALA A 866 10.20 -14.17 -30.33
CA ALA A 866 10.19 -12.83 -30.91
C ALA A 866 9.04 -11.96 -30.37
N GLU A 867 7.90 -12.58 -30.13
CA GLU A 867 6.73 -11.95 -29.52
C GLU A 867 7.02 -11.49 -28.08
N HIS A 868 7.59 -12.37 -27.25
CA HIS A 868 7.99 -12.00 -25.88
C HIS A 868 9.00 -10.85 -25.88
N MET A 869 10.00 -10.90 -26.75
CA MET A 869 10.99 -9.82 -26.89
C MET A 869 10.34 -8.49 -27.26
N GLN A 870 9.32 -8.50 -28.12
CA GLN A 870 8.60 -7.30 -28.51
C GLN A 870 7.79 -6.74 -27.31
N LYS A 871 6.97 -7.55 -26.65
CA LYS A 871 6.17 -7.16 -25.49
C LYS A 871 7.03 -6.53 -24.39
N ILE A 872 8.13 -7.18 -24.05
CA ILE A 872 9.08 -6.73 -23.01
C ILE A 872 9.69 -5.37 -23.39
N ARG A 873 10.15 -5.24 -24.64
CA ARG A 873 10.77 -4.01 -25.13
C ARG A 873 9.80 -2.83 -25.07
N GLU A 874 8.58 -2.99 -25.55
CA GLU A 874 7.55 -1.96 -25.51
C GLU A 874 7.24 -1.52 -24.06
N TYR A 875 7.10 -2.48 -23.15
CA TYR A 875 6.88 -2.19 -21.74
C TYR A 875 8.05 -1.44 -21.11
N MET A 876 9.30 -1.90 -21.33
CA MET A 876 10.49 -1.28 -20.73
C MET A 876 10.71 0.15 -21.25
N LEU A 877 10.53 0.39 -22.54
CA LEU A 877 10.67 1.72 -23.13
C LEU A 877 9.60 2.69 -22.63
N LYS A 878 8.35 2.22 -22.51
CA LYS A 878 7.26 2.99 -21.94
C LYS A 878 7.56 3.36 -20.49
N LYS A 879 7.89 2.37 -19.64
CA LYS A 879 8.23 2.58 -18.23
C LYS A 879 9.38 3.56 -18.05
N TYR A 880 10.41 3.48 -18.89
CA TYR A 880 11.55 4.39 -18.84
C TYR A 880 11.14 5.85 -19.11
N LYS A 881 10.34 6.10 -20.16
CA LYS A 881 9.84 7.44 -20.49
C LYS A 881 9.00 8.04 -19.37
N ASP A 882 8.13 7.24 -18.78
CA ASP A 882 7.26 7.67 -17.67
C ASP A 882 8.09 7.98 -16.41
N ALA A 883 9.10 7.16 -16.10
CA ALA A 883 9.96 7.32 -14.93
C ALA A 883 10.80 8.61 -14.96
N GLN A 884 11.24 9.07 -16.14
CA GLN A 884 12.04 10.29 -16.28
C GLN A 884 11.34 11.57 -15.80
N LYS A 885 10.01 11.54 -15.63
CA LYS A 885 9.19 12.64 -15.10
C LYS A 885 8.92 12.54 -13.59
N GLU A 886 9.68 11.71 -12.87
CA GLU A 886 9.55 11.51 -11.43
C GLU A 886 10.82 11.95 -10.69
N ASN A 887 10.66 12.74 -9.62
CA ASN A 887 11.80 13.16 -8.79
C ASN A 887 12.54 11.96 -8.18
N GLY A 888 11.80 10.95 -7.72
CA GLY A 888 12.36 9.73 -7.16
C GLY A 888 13.22 8.94 -8.12
N TYR A 889 12.89 8.94 -9.42
CA TYR A 889 13.70 8.27 -10.44
C TYR A 889 15.12 8.87 -10.51
N TRP A 890 15.22 10.18 -10.56
CA TRP A 890 16.52 10.86 -10.62
C TRP A 890 17.30 10.71 -9.33
N LEU A 891 16.62 10.80 -8.18
CA LEU A 891 17.25 10.58 -6.89
C LEU A 891 17.85 9.17 -6.77
N ASN A 892 17.09 8.15 -7.20
CA ASN A 892 17.56 6.76 -7.19
C ASN A 892 18.73 6.54 -8.16
N ASN A 893 18.71 7.14 -9.36
CA ASN A 893 19.82 7.02 -10.31
C ASN A 893 21.09 7.71 -9.79
N MET A 894 20.98 8.83 -9.05
CA MET A 894 22.12 9.49 -8.43
C MET A 894 22.71 8.66 -7.28
N ASP A 895 21.86 8.04 -6.46
CA ASP A 895 22.29 7.12 -5.42
C ASP A 895 22.97 5.88 -6.00
N GLU A 896 22.40 5.30 -7.05
CA GLU A 896 22.99 4.16 -7.76
C GLU A 896 24.33 4.54 -8.42
N TYR A 897 24.43 5.75 -8.98
CA TYR A 897 25.69 6.25 -9.51
C TYR A 897 26.76 6.43 -8.41
N PHE A 898 26.37 6.94 -7.24
CA PHE A 898 27.27 6.98 -6.08
C PHE A 898 27.78 5.57 -5.72
N TYR A 899 26.85 4.62 -5.66
CA TYR A 899 27.14 3.26 -5.23
C TYR A 899 27.96 2.47 -6.25
N THR A 900 27.65 2.63 -7.54
CA THR A 900 28.22 1.77 -8.60
C THR A 900 29.18 2.48 -9.55
N GLY A 901 29.10 3.80 -9.67
CA GLY A 901 29.82 4.59 -10.66
C GLY A 901 29.27 4.43 -12.09
N ILE A 902 28.06 3.86 -12.26
CA ILE A 902 27.45 3.59 -13.55
C ILE A 902 26.25 4.52 -13.77
N ASP A 903 26.23 5.19 -14.92
CA ASP A 903 25.08 5.95 -15.37
C ASP A 903 24.06 5.03 -16.05
N ASN A 904 23.00 4.70 -15.34
CA ASN A 904 21.92 3.80 -15.80
C ASN A 904 20.99 4.43 -16.83
N THR A 905 21.14 5.72 -17.14
CA THR A 905 20.28 6.43 -18.11
C THR A 905 20.96 6.58 -19.47
N LYS A 906 22.29 6.46 -19.51
CA LYS A 906 23.08 6.69 -20.72
C LYS A 906 22.78 5.66 -21.81
N ASP A 907 22.26 6.15 -22.92
CA ASP A 907 21.91 5.34 -24.11
C ASP A 907 20.92 4.19 -23.80
N TYR A 908 20.12 4.29 -22.70
CA TYR A 908 19.23 3.22 -22.24
C TYR A 908 18.27 2.74 -23.34
N GLU A 909 17.60 3.66 -24.05
CA GLU A 909 16.66 3.30 -25.13
C GLU A 909 17.35 2.54 -26.27
N LYS A 910 18.56 2.97 -26.68
CA LYS A 910 19.35 2.27 -27.69
C LYS A 910 19.74 0.89 -27.20
N LEU A 911 20.12 0.77 -25.95
CA LEU A 911 20.51 -0.48 -25.34
C LEU A 911 19.33 -1.46 -25.32
N VAL A 912 18.16 -1.05 -24.81
CA VAL A 912 16.94 -1.87 -24.79
C VAL A 912 16.58 -2.34 -26.21
N ASN A 913 16.65 -1.45 -27.20
CA ASN A 913 16.38 -1.79 -28.60
C ASN A 913 17.41 -2.75 -29.19
N SER A 914 18.65 -2.77 -28.70
CA SER A 914 19.71 -3.62 -29.21
C SER A 914 19.70 -5.04 -28.62
N ILE A 915 19.00 -5.30 -27.52
CA ILE A 915 18.97 -6.62 -26.90
C ILE A 915 18.29 -7.64 -27.80
N THR A 916 18.95 -8.76 -27.97
CA THR A 916 18.49 -9.88 -28.79
C THR A 916 18.07 -11.08 -27.94
N ALA A 917 17.17 -11.91 -28.47
CA ALA A 917 16.79 -13.18 -27.83
C ALA A 917 17.99 -14.10 -27.56
N LYS A 918 18.97 -14.09 -28.45
CA LYS A 918 20.21 -14.87 -28.29
C LYS A 918 21.03 -14.42 -27.07
N GLU A 919 21.10 -13.12 -26.82
CA GLU A 919 21.82 -12.60 -25.65
C GLU A 919 21.13 -12.95 -24.35
N VAL A 920 19.80 -12.89 -24.30
CA VAL A 920 19.02 -13.33 -23.11
C VAL A 920 19.21 -14.83 -22.87
N GLN A 921 19.16 -15.63 -23.95
CA GLN A 921 19.47 -17.06 -23.91
C GLN A 921 20.85 -17.33 -23.31
N ASP A 922 21.88 -16.67 -23.85
CA ASP A 922 23.29 -16.88 -23.46
C ASP A 922 23.52 -16.40 -22.01
N PHE A 923 22.82 -15.32 -21.60
CA PHE A 923 22.87 -14.80 -20.23
C PHE A 923 22.38 -15.84 -19.22
N LEU A 924 21.21 -16.43 -19.45
CA LEU A 924 20.67 -17.49 -18.61
C LEU A 924 21.55 -18.77 -18.67
N ALA A 925 21.99 -19.18 -19.87
CA ALA A 925 22.84 -20.36 -20.01
C ALA A 925 24.17 -20.21 -19.25
N LYS A 926 24.75 -19.02 -19.17
CA LYS A 926 25.95 -18.75 -18.37
C LYS A 926 25.69 -18.87 -16.87
N LEU A 927 24.52 -18.43 -16.40
CA LEU A 927 24.14 -18.59 -14.99
C LEU A 927 24.00 -20.08 -14.65
N LEU A 928 23.18 -20.82 -15.41
CA LEU A 928 22.93 -22.24 -15.15
C LEU A 928 24.20 -23.10 -15.23
N LYS A 929 25.14 -22.73 -16.12
CA LYS A 929 26.43 -23.43 -16.26
C LYS A 929 27.30 -23.33 -15.01
N GLN A 930 27.07 -22.39 -14.09
CA GLN A 930 27.78 -22.28 -12.84
C GLN A 930 27.35 -23.34 -11.81
N ASN A 931 26.26 -24.06 -12.10
CA ASN A 931 25.76 -25.22 -11.35
C ASN A 931 25.50 -24.92 -9.85
N ASN A 932 25.00 -23.72 -9.54
CA ASN A 932 24.57 -23.32 -8.21
C ASN A 932 23.04 -23.19 -8.24
N GLU A 933 22.39 -24.18 -7.65
CA GLU A 933 20.93 -24.27 -7.54
C GLU A 933 20.55 -24.62 -6.11
N ILE A 934 19.69 -23.82 -5.52
CA ILE A 934 19.12 -24.09 -4.20
C ILE A 934 17.62 -24.20 -4.36
N GLN A 935 17.08 -25.35 -3.93
CA GLN A 935 15.65 -25.60 -3.88
C GLN A 935 15.20 -25.75 -2.43
N VAL A 936 14.21 -24.93 -2.02
CA VAL A 936 13.56 -25.04 -0.72
C VAL A 936 12.08 -25.31 -0.94
N ILE A 937 11.57 -26.37 -0.36
CA ILE A 937 10.17 -26.78 -0.44
C ILE A 937 9.61 -26.94 0.97
N MET A 938 8.62 -26.12 1.30
CA MET A 938 7.76 -26.33 2.45
C MET A 938 6.50 -27.05 1.98
N THR A 939 6.11 -28.11 2.66
CA THR A 939 4.86 -28.84 2.40
C THR A 939 4.16 -29.18 3.72
N VAL A 940 3.02 -29.82 3.66
CA VAL A 940 2.33 -30.32 4.86
C VAL A 940 2.82 -31.72 5.26
N PRO A 941 2.72 -32.14 6.54
CA PRO A 941 2.96 -33.51 6.96
C PRO A 941 2.10 -34.52 6.18
N GLU A 942 2.57 -35.76 6.03
CA GLU A 942 1.85 -36.79 5.26
C GLU A 942 0.47 -37.12 5.81
N GLU A 943 0.29 -36.97 7.11
CA GLU A 943 -0.99 -37.18 7.78
C GLU A 943 -2.04 -36.09 7.42
N ASN A 944 -1.63 -35.00 6.82
CA ASN A 944 -2.46 -33.84 6.48
C ASN A 944 -2.54 -33.58 4.94
N LYS A 945 -2.14 -34.60 4.14
CA LYS A 945 -2.24 -34.53 2.66
C LYS A 945 -3.63 -34.85 2.15
#